data_a3a130807796006e624167944becbc54
#
_entry.id   a3a130807796006e624167944becbc54
#
_cell.length_a   1.000
_cell.length_b   1.000
_cell.length_c   1.000
_cell.angle_alpha   90.00
_cell.angle_beta   90.00
_cell.angle_gamma   90.00
#
_symmetry.space_group_name_H-M   'P 1'
#
loop_
_entity.id
_entity.type
_entity.pdbx_description
1 polymer ?
#
loop_
_entity_poly.entity_id
_entity_poly.type
_entity_poly.pdbx_seq_one_letter_code
_entity_poly.pdbx_strand_id
1 'polypeptide(L)'
;MANITELLQKIYDASNHGRDIITELFPEALGSDGKKKKFRLRTGERTPSASLKDPSRTVDYWRVVDYGGGDGERCFSPIDLYMRDKGYSQHQFSLALHELMEKYNVSDTLSARVNRPDITRRDALDSEVGQPPRLKTKATFTNDELAVWGPCVKADHLQELGWQAVVSVETTKEDTDTHRQMTTVKKPGEHYPIFVQTCDYIDEQGCTRQFQKVYEPRCFNKAFRFFTVGQVPRHYIFGLTALRRKFAERGEEKLSEVLIVSGGSDAVNALSMGYQPVWLSSETADLTDDQVAQLLKYARRIVLVPDIDSTGLKAARHLALRFPQLYIAWLTPEDMGYLHDNRQRLRKDLKDYIQLHPRRDDMRRLIDRAQCTLYWTKTDDKDGQTQYVILPARLNYYLAMNGFYTLKDDTRREPLYIHVDGARVRRVVAKTIVNFLIAQARRDGLDEALLNRLLRCRDLPTDHVSHLEERSDLDFTKCTADSQRFYFRNGWVEVTADAIKQYRYADLDGCHVWEDAIIPHDYRSHKPMFTAERLDDGGYGVEIPDTPPSKFFQIIVNTSRLHWRKAEEGGLTLTDEEQREEHQCLASKLACIGYLLFGYKSESETWAPICQDSKLAESDDECNGGSGKSLFLKAVSRLLNMFYIDAHVPTITDNRFLFDGVTEDTDLIIVDECDRRLNFDFFFGRITGDMKGEEKGNHPFLIPFAKSPKIAFATNYVLKKHDASTERRIWPQVFSDYYHEATRQNDYRESRSIRDDLGCNLMGTEYDEHDWQADIAFMLQCLQFYLSLPKGERRIMPPLGRIGLREQMAAVGKDFKQWADDFLAEDGGHLDCELKAEDMLAAFNAETRYGWSPKKFAQHLKAYCEMAPHIHCLNPASVTGKKKDGERWIKREEGSGQKTYYYIESVSQHAATDTAPHVEEQDIIF
;
A
#
# COMPACT_ATOMS: atom_id res chain seq x y z
N MET A 1 -32.26 10.47 23.07
CA MET A 1 -31.38 9.76 24.04
C MET A 1 -29.95 10.07 23.67
N ALA A 2 -29.22 10.73 24.53
CA ALA A 2 -27.79 10.89 24.30
C ALA A 2 -27.16 9.48 24.26
N ASN A 3 -26.40 9.20 23.18
CA ASN A 3 -25.77 7.92 23.00
C ASN A 3 -24.67 7.78 24.06
N ILE A 4 -24.52 6.60 24.67
CA ILE A 4 -23.42 6.30 25.60
C ILE A 4 -22.08 6.70 24.99
N THR A 5 -21.92 6.50 23.69
CA THR A 5 -20.75 6.96 22.92
C THR A 5 -20.61 8.48 22.94
N GLU A 6 -21.70 9.22 22.87
CA GLU A 6 -21.72 10.69 22.94
C GLU A 6 -21.39 11.21 24.34
N LEU A 7 -21.88 10.53 25.37
CA LEU A 7 -21.54 10.85 26.76
C LEU A 7 -20.07 10.51 27.06
N LEU A 8 -19.59 9.37 26.60
CA LEU A 8 -18.16 9.03 26.67
C LEU A 8 -17.30 10.05 25.93
N GLN A 9 -17.73 10.48 24.75
CA GLN A 9 -17.00 11.49 23.99
C GLN A 9 -16.92 12.80 24.77
N LYS A 10 -18.04 13.27 25.34
CA LYS A 10 -18.05 14.46 26.20
C LYS A 10 -17.14 14.35 27.42
N ILE A 11 -17.11 13.15 28.06
CA ILE A 11 -16.19 12.90 29.17
C ILE A 11 -14.74 12.93 28.69
N TYR A 12 -14.45 12.31 27.54
CA TYR A 12 -13.08 12.30 27.00
C TYR A 12 -12.66 13.70 26.55
N ASP A 13 -13.52 14.48 25.92
CA ASP A 13 -13.24 15.87 25.57
C ASP A 13 -12.94 16.73 26.80
N ALA A 14 -13.71 16.54 27.89
CA ALA A 14 -13.51 17.23 29.16
C ALA A 14 -12.26 16.77 29.94
N SER A 15 -11.68 15.60 29.58
CA SER A 15 -10.52 15.00 30.24
C SER A 15 -9.30 14.89 29.31
N ASN A 16 -9.07 15.88 28.45
CA ASN A 16 -7.99 15.89 27.43
C ASN A 16 -7.96 14.62 26.60
N HIS A 17 -9.10 14.28 25.95
CA HIS A 17 -9.30 13.03 25.20
C HIS A 17 -9.06 11.76 26.05
N GLY A 18 -9.47 11.81 27.31
CA GLY A 18 -9.32 10.70 28.28
C GLY A 18 -7.93 10.56 28.89
N ARG A 19 -6.98 11.45 28.55
CA ARG A 19 -5.60 11.41 29.08
C ARG A 19 -5.57 11.60 30.59
N ASP A 20 -6.35 12.57 31.09
CA ASP A 20 -6.33 12.92 32.53
C ASP A 20 -6.85 11.76 33.37
N ILE A 21 -7.82 11.00 32.88
CA ILE A 21 -8.30 9.78 33.54
C ILE A 21 -7.16 8.77 33.69
N ILE A 22 -6.41 8.54 32.62
CA ILE A 22 -5.31 7.55 32.63
C ILE A 22 -4.15 8.00 33.51
N THR A 23 -3.76 9.29 33.42
CA THR A 23 -2.59 9.79 34.18
C THR A 23 -2.87 9.97 35.65
N GLU A 24 -4.11 10.12 36.05
CA GLU A 24 -4.51 10.11 37.47
C GLU A 24 -4.42 8.71 38.08
N LEU A 25 -4.82 7.69 37.31
CA LEU A 25 -4.69 6.29 37.76
C LEU A 25 -3.25 5.78 37.71
N PHE A 26 -2.49 6.24 36.73
CA PHE A 26 -1.11 5.83 36.50
C PHE A 26 -0.21 7.06 36.27
N PRO A 27 0.15 7.79 37.36
CA PRO A 27 0.99 9.01 37.23
C PRO A 27 2.34 8.73 36.56
N GLU A 28 2.88 7.53 36.71
CA GLU A 28 4.15 7.12 36.10
C GLU A 28 4.07 6.93 34.57
N ALA A 29 2.89 6.95 33.98
CA ALA A 29 2.72 6.85 32.53
C ALA A 29 3.32 8.04 31.75
N LEU A 30 3.50 9.17 32.44
CA LEU A 30 4.20 10.34 31.94
C LEU A 30 5.41 10.67 32.83
N GLY A 31 6.54 11.05 32.22
CA GLY A 31 7.68 11.58 32.95
C GLY A 31 7.45 13.02 33.40
N SER A 32 8.30 13.50 34.30
CA SER A 32 8.31 14.91 34.74
C SER A 32 8.56 15.90 33.58
N ASP A 33 9.10 15.42 32.48
CA ASP A 33 9.30 16.12 31.20
C ASP A 33 8.08 16.06 30.28
N GLY A 34 6.98 15.41 30.70
CA GLY A 34 5.78 15.20 29.91
C GLY A 34 5.89 14.10 28.84
N LYS A 35 7.04 13.43 28.75
CA LYS A 35 7.22 12.34 27.79
C LYS A 35 6.59 11.05 28.30
N LYS A 36 6.09 10.25 27.37
CA LYS A 36 5.49 8.95 27.68
C LYS A 36 6.54 7.97 28.19
N LYS A 37 6.19 7.26 29.26
CA LYS A 37 7.01 6.20 29.82
C LYS A 37 6.26 4.89 29.82
N LYS A 38 6.99 3.78 29.80
CA LYS A 38 6.41 2.46 30.12
C LYS A 38 6.11 2.40 31.61
N PHE A 39 4.95 1.88 31.97
CA PHE A 39 4.49 1.76 33.35
C PHE A 39 3.92 0.39 33.64
N ARG A 40 3.65 0.08 34.92
CA ARG A 40 3.10 -1.19 35.35
C ARG A 40 1.60 -1.10 35.43
N LEU A 41 0.91 -1.99 34.73
CA LEU A 41 -0.55 -2.05 34.76
C LEU A 41 -1.06 -3.02 35.84
N ARG A 42 -0.22 -3.92 36.35
CA ARG A 42 -0.56 -4.96 37.34
C ARG A 42 0.37 -4.91 38.53
N THR A 43 -0.20 -5.16 39.71
CA THR A 43 0.58 -5.34 40.95
C THR A 43 1.44 -6.60 40.78
N GLY A 44 2.76 -6.50 40.96
CA GLY A 44 3.68 -7.64 40.88
C GLY A 44 4.40 -7.80 39.52
N GLU A 45 4.17 -6.96 38.56
CA GLU A 45 4.98 -6.96 37.30
C GLU A 45 6.43 -6.62 37.61
N ARG A 46 7.37 -7.46 37.13
CA ARG A 46 8.81 -7.21 37.30
C ARG A 46 9.31 -6.09 36.39
N THR A 47 8.79 -6.00 35.18
CA THR A 47 9.17 -4.99 34.17
C THR A 47 7.94 -4.24 33.67
N PRO A 48 7.99 -2.88 33.53
CA PRO A 48 6.89 -2.11 32.99
C PRO A 48 6.56 -2.55 31.55
N SER A 49 5.31 -2.98 31.33
CA SER A 49 4.85 -3.52 30.03
C SER A 49 3.82 -2.64 29.32
N ALA A 50 3.13 -1.77 30.04
CA ALA A 50 2.10 -0.90 29.48
C ALA A 50 2.66 0.42 28.93
N SER A 51 2.05 0.95 27.88
CA SER A 51 2.40 2.25 27.31
C SER A 51 1.18 3.05 26.86
N LEU A 52 1.27 4.40 26.93
CA LEU A 52 0.26 5.32 26.41
C LEU A 52 0.31 5.38 24.89
N LYS A 53 -0.86 5.36 24.25
CA LYS A 53 -1.05 5.62 22.82
C LYS A 53 -1.87 6.88 22.61
N ASP A 54 -1.43 7.71 21.67
CA ASP A 54 -2.14 8.93 21.28
C ASP A 54 -3.49 8.63 20.64
N PRO A 55 -4.41 9.61 20.63
CA PRO A 55 -5.55 9.62 19.75
C PRO A 55 -5.11 9.47 18.28
N SER A 56 -5.93 8.84 17.48
CA SER A 56 -5.69 8.61 16.06
C SER A 56 -6.94 9.00 15.26
N ARG A 57 -6.85 9.02 13.94
CA ARG A 57 -8.01 9.29 13.07
C ARG A 57 -9.18 8.32 13.27
N THR A 58 -8.89 7.10 13.74
CA THR A 58 -9.90 6.05 13.98
C THR A 58 -10.35 5.95 15.42
N VAL A 59 -9.58 6.49 16.38
CA VAL A 59 -9.91 6.47 17.82
C VAL A 59 -9.49 7.80 18.44
N ASP A 60 -10.48 8.61 18.78
CA ASP A 60 -10.38 10.00 19.22
C ASP A 60 -10.03 10.17 20.72
N TYR A 61 -9.46 9.15 21.36
CA TYR A 61 -9.08 9.21 22.76
C TYR A 61 -7.78 8.46 23.05
N TRP A 62 -7.12 8.83 24.16
CA TRP A 62 -5.93 8.14 24.64
C TRP A 62 -6.23 6.73 25.09
N ARG A 63 -5.32 5.81 24.84
CA ARG A 63 -5.44 4.39 25.19
C ARG A 63 -4.19 3.91 25.88
N VAL A 64 -4.32 2.80 26.62
CA VAL A 64 -3.18 2.07 27.17
C VAL A 64 -3.07 0.73 26.47
N VAL A 65 -1.88 0.42 25.98
CA VAL A 65 -1.56 -0.88 25.40
C VAL A 65 -0.64 -1.62 26.36
N ASP A 66 -1.05 -2.82 26.72
CA ASP A 66 -0.29 -3.75 27.58
C ASP A 66 0.34 -4.85 26.73
N TYR A 67 1.66 -4.91 26.74
CA TYR A 67 2.47 -5.91 26.03
C TYR A 67 2.87 -7.10 26.92
N GLY A 68 2.48 -7.13 28.20
CA GLY A 68 2.93 -8.13 29.19
C GLY A 68 1.97 -9.30 29.41
N GLY A 69 0.85 -9.37 28.69
CA GLY A 69 -0.12 -10.48 28.82
C GLY A 69 0.23 -11.64 27.90
N GLY A 70 0.20 -12.87 28.41
CA GLY A 70 0.53 -14.10 27.66
C GLY A 70 -0.37 -14.41 26.45
N ASP A 71 -1.48 -13.69 26.27
CA ASP A 71 -2.48 -13.86 25.20
C ASP A 71 -2.43 -12.75 24.13
N GLY A 72 -1.33 -12.02 24.01
CA GLY A 72 -1.15 -10.96 23.02
C GLY A 72 -1.43 -9.54 23.54
N GLU A 73 -1.34 -8.57 22.64
CA GLU A 73 -1.50 -7.15 22.91
C GLU A 73 -2.94 -6.82 23.36
N ARG A 74 -3.10 -6.26 24.56
CA ARG A 74 -4.41 -5.82 25.07
C ARG A 74 -4.49 -4.30 25.10
N CYS A 75 -5.54 -3.74 24.52
CA CYS A 75 -5.79 -2.31 24.46
C CYS A 75 -6.95 -1.91 25.39
N PHE A 76 -6.73 -0.94 26.28
CA PHE A 76 -7.70 -0.45 27.25
C PHE A 76 -8.07 1.02 26.96
N SER A 77 -9.37 1.31 26.97
CA SER A 77 -9.87 2.68 26.97
C SER A 77 -9.75 3.32 28.37
N PRO A 78 -9.88 4.65 28.50
CA PRO A 78 -9.82 5.31 29.82
C PRO A 78 -10.88 4.79 30.80
N ILE A 79 -12.09 4.52 30.34
CA ILE A 79 -13.16 3.98 31.19
C ILE A 79 -12.88 2.54 31.62
N ASP A 80 -12.28 1.71 30.75
CA ASP A 80 -11.91 0.34 31.10
C ASP A 80 -10.89 0.32 32.26
N LEU A 81 -9.92 1.24 32.22
CA LEU A 81 -8.91 1.40 33.27
C LEU A 81 -9.53 1.93 34.56
N TYR A 82 -10.45 2.88 34.49
CA TYR A 82 -11.18 3.41 35.63
C TYR A 82 -12.01 2.30 36.31
N MET A 83 -12.75 1.53 35.53
CA MET A 83 -13.51 0.39 36.04
C MET A 83 -12.62 -0.65 36.72
N ARG A 84 -11.47 -0.91 36.13
CA ARG A 84 -10.49 -1.86 36.68
C ARG A 84 -9.91 -1.37 38.01
N ASP A 85 -9.54 -0.11 38.12
CA ASP A 85 -9.04 0.50 39.34
C ASP A 85 -10.08 0.43 40.46
N LYS A 86 -11.36 0.69 40.16
CA LYS A 86 -12.47 0.63 41.09
C LYS A 86 -12.94 -0.81 41.40
N GLY A 87 -12.35 -1.81 40.73
CA GLY A 87 -12.83 -3.21 40.88
C GLY A 87 -14.23 -3.43 40.32
N TYR A 88 -14.70 -2.57 39.40
CA TYR A 88 -16.03 -2.67 38.81
C TYR A 88 -16.08 -3.79 37.78
N SER A 89 -17.12 -4.59 37.86
CA SER A 89 -17.45 -5.56 36.83
C SER A 89 -18.05 -4.83 35.61
N GLN A 90 -18.06 -5.50 34.45
CA GLN A 90 -18.66 -4.94 33.24
C GLN A 90 -20.17 -4.54 33.39
N HIS A 91 -20.85 -5.13 34.35
CA HIS A 91 -22.23 -4.77 34.70
C HIS A 91 -22.35 -3.41 35.42
N GLN A 92 -21.27 -2.88 35.93
CA GLN A 92 -21.17 -1.60 36.64
C GLN A 92 -20.62 -0.47 35.75
N PHE A 93 -20.59 -0.68 34.43
CA PHE A 93 -20.17 0.34 33.47
C PHE A 93 -20.95 1.65 33.59
N SER A 94 -22.27 1.57 33.84
CA SER A 94 -23.12 2.76 34.03
C SER A 94 -22.73 3.54 35.29
N LEU A 95 -22.25 2.87 36.32
CA LEU A 95 -21.79 3.51 37.54
C LEU A 95 -20.48 4.26 37.26
N ALA A 96 -19.52 3.61 36.59
CA ALA A 96 -18.27 4.25 36.18
C ALA A 96 -18.52 5.48 35.29
N LEU A 97 -19.49 5.38 34.34
CA LEU A 97 -19.89 6.47 33.48
C LEU A 97 -20.43 7.66 34.29
N HIS A 98 -21.33 7.40 35.24
CA HIS A 98 -21.90 8.45 36.12
C HIS A 98 -20.83 9.11 37.00
N GLU A 99 -19.95 8.34 37.60
CA GLU A 99 -18.86 8.89 38.41
C GLU A 99 -17.91 9.77 37.60
N LEU A 100 -17.57 9.36 36.35
CA LEU A 100 -16.77 10.16 35.48
C LEU A 100 -17.51 11.42 34.96
N MET A 101 -18.83 11.34 34.71
CA MET A 101 -19.66 12.49 34.37
C MET A 101 -19.68 13.52 35.51
N GLU A 102 -19.88 13.08 36.73
CA GLU A 102 -19.87 13.94 37.94
C GLU A 102 -18.47 14.58 38.12
N LYS A 103 -17.43 13.79 38.00
CA LYS A 103 -16.03 14.21 38.17
C LYS A 103 -15.60 15.28 37.16
N TYR A 104 -16.01 15.13 35.90
CA TYR A 104 -15.63 16.05 34.81
C TYR A 104 -16.73 17.09 34.48
N ASN A 105 -17.74 17.26 35.37
CA ASN A 105 -18.87 18.20 35.20
C ASN A 105 -19.60 18.08 33.85
N VAL A 106 -19.69 16.88 33.31
CA VAL A 106 -20.45 16.61 32.11
C VAL A 106 -21.92 16.50 32.49
N SER A 107 -22.67 17.58 32.25
CA SER A 107 -24.13 17.57 32.52
C SER A 107 -24.86 16.73 31.48
N ASP A 108 -25.61 15.74 31.92
CA ASP A 108 -26.64 15.09 31.11
C ASP A 108 -27.87 16.01 31.04
N THR A 109 -28.02 16.75 29.96
CA THR A 109 -29.25 17.53 29.69
C THR A 109 -30.44 16.64 29.29
N LEU A 110 -30.21 15.34 29.21
CA LEU A 110 -31.21 14.30 29.01
C LEU A 110 -31.09 13.35 30.20
N SER A 111 -32.13 13.35 31.08
CA SER A 111 -32.36 12.28 32.05
C SER A 111 -32.50 10.95 31.28
N ALA A 112 -31.39 10.41 30.82
CA ALA A 112 -31.34 9.11 30.18
C ALA A 112 -31.64 8.10 31.28
N ARG A 113 -32.87 7.61 31.34
CA ARG A 113 -33.22 6.41 32.10
C ARG A 113 -32.26 5.31 31.64
N VAL A 114 -31.31 4.98 32.50
CA VAL A 114 -30.30 3.96 32.18
C VAL A 114 -31.02 2.65 31.98
N ASN A 115 -30.95 2.10 30.78
CA ASN A 115 -31.54 0.80 30.45
C ASN A 115 -30.79 -0.29 31.20
N ARG A 116 -31.23 -0.67 32.38
CA ARG A 116 -30.63 -1.73 33.17
C ARG A 116 -31.69 -2.63 33.78
N PRO A 117 -31.38 -3.89 34.05
CA PRO A 117 -32.25 -4.77 34.78
C PRO A 117 -32.27 -4.37 36.29
N ASP A 118 -33.36 -4.66 36.97
CA ASP A 118 -33.40 -4.60 38.40
C ASP A 118 -32.73 -5.84 38.98
N ILE A 119 -31.72 -5.64 39.84
CA ILE A 119 -30.93 -6.73 40.42
C ILE A 119 -31.03 -6.61 41.93
N THR A 120 -31.53 -7.67 42.58
CA THR A 120 -31.51 -7.83 44.02
C THR A 120 -30.71 -9.09 44.41
N ARG A 121 -30.05 -9.04 45.57
CA ARG A 121 -29.26 -10.17 46.08
C ARG A 121 -29.75 -10.51 47.47
N ARG A 122 -29.80 -11.79 47.79
CA ARG A 122 -30.12 -12.33 49.10
C ARG A 122 -29.29 -13.57 49.40
N ASP A 123 -29.15 -13.95 50.66
CA ASP A 123 -28.57 -15.25 51.03
C ASP A 123 -29.36 -16.37 50.34
N ALA A 124 -28.61 -17.37 49.86
CA ALA A 124 -29.22 -18.53 49.22
C ALA A 124 -29.85 -19.45 50.25
N LEU A 125 -30.99 -20.07 49.91
CA LEU A 125 -31.54 -21.16 50.64
C LEU A 125 -30.83 -22.46 50.32
N ASP A 126 -30.72 -23.41 51.29
CA ASP A 126 -30.02 -24.69 51.06
C ASP A 126 -30.60 -25.45 49.85
N SER A 127 -31.91 -25.34 49.61
CA SER A 127 -32.59 -25.97 48.48
C SER A 127 -32.25 -25.32 47.10
N GLU A 128 -31.59 -24.18 47.08
CA GLU A 128 -31.23 -23.44 45.86
C GLU A 128 -29.78 -23.67 45.44
N VAL A 129 -28.95 -24.16 46.38
CA VAL A 129 -27.51 -24.38 46.12
C VAL A 129 -27.33 -25.50 45.09
N GLY A 130 -26.53 -25.22 44.04
CA GLY A 130 -26.29 -26.17 42.97
C GLY A 130 -27.43 -26.39 41.97
N GLN A 131 -28.55 -25.69 42.13
CA GLN A 131 -29.66 -25.77 41.17
C GLN A 131 -29.40 -24.89 39.95
N PRO A 132 -29.89 -25.29 38.75
CA PRO A 132 -29.82 -24.44 37.55
C PRO A 132 -30.64 -23.15 37.73
N PRO A 133 -30.32 -22.07 36.99
CA PRO A 133 -31.07 -20.83 37.05
C PRO A 133 -32.59 -21.05 36.87
N ARG A 134 -33.40 -20.44 37.76
CA ARG A 134 -34.85 -20.49 37.68
C ARG A 134 -35.37 -19.30 36.88
N LEU A 135 -36.18 -19.56 35.85
CA LEU A 135 -36.81 -18.54 35.00
C LEU A 135 -38.31 -18.48 35.29
N LYS A 136 -38.82 -17.31 35.66
CA LYS A 136 -40.25 -17.03 35.67
C LYS A 136 -40.61 -16.26 34.38
N THR A 137 -41.60 -16.77 33.63
CA THR A 137 -41.93 -16.27 32.31
C THR A 137 -43.42 -15.86 32.23
N LYS A 138 -43.76 -15.06 31.25
CA LYS A 138 -45.12 -14.75 30.84
C LYS A 138 -45.25 -14.91 29.32
N ALA A 139 -46.40 -15.37 28.87
CA ALA A 139 -46.69 -15.55 27.43
C ALA A 139 -47.10 -14.25 26.73
N THR A 140 -47.53 -13.22 27.49
CA THR A 140 -47.90 -11.90 26.94
C THR A 140 -46.73 -10.97 26.81
N PHE A 141 -46.71 -10.12 25.82
CA PHE A 141 -45.67 -9.13 25.55
C PHE A 141 -46.29 -7.72 25.63
N THR A 142 -45.53 -6.78 26.18
CA THR A 142 -45.87 -5.34 26.11
C THR A 142 -45.44 -4.76 24.75
N ASN A 143 -45.95 -3.57 24.40
CA ASN A 143 -45.55 -2.89 23.18
C ASN A 143 -44.01 -2.58 23.15
N ASP A 144 -43.41 -2.22 24.29
CA ASP A 144 -42.01 -1.99 24.43
C ASP A 144 -41.17 -3.26 24.23
N GLU A 145 -41.68 -4.40 24.75
CA GLU A 145 -41.06 -5.69 24.52
C GLU A 145 -41.10 -6.10 23.03
N LEU A 146 -42.26 -5.86 22.36
CA LEU A 146 -42.38 -6.14 20.91
C LEU A 146 -41.51 -5.23 20.05
N ALA A 147 -41.42 -3.95 20.41
CA ALA A 147 -40.65 -2.95 19.65
C ALA A 147 -39.16 -3.29 19.56
N VAL A 148 -38.61 -4.09 20.51
CA VAL A 148 -37.21 -4.52 20.45
C VAL A 148 -36.94 -5.47 19.28
N TRP A 149 -37.91 -6.26 18.85
CA TRP A 149 -37.75 -7.25 17.81
C TRP A 149 -37.83 -6.65 16.39
N GLY A 150 -38.71 -5.71 16.16
CA GLY A 150 -38.90 -5.06 14.87
C GLY A 150 -40.29 -4.53 14.62
N PRO A 151 -40.47 -3.65 13.63
CA PRO A 151 -41.77 -2.94 13.43
C PRO A 151 -42.91 -3.84 12.98
N CYS A 152 -42.62 -4.97 12.35
CA CYS A 152 -43.64 -5.90 11.82
C CYS A 152 -43.89 -7.11 12.74
N VAL A 153 -43.16 -7.21 13.87
CA VAL A 153 -43.25 -8.34 14.78
C VAL A 153 -44.47 -8.24 15.69
N LYS A 154 -45.21 -9.35 15.83
CA LYS A 154 -46.35 -9.53 16.73
C LYS A 154 -46.04 -10.63 17.74
N ALA A 155 -46.88 -10.69 18.82
CA ALA A 155 -46.75 -11.70 19.86
C ALA A 155 -46.79 -13.14 19.33
N ASP A 156 -47.65 -13.42 18.36
CA ASP A 156 -47.81 -14.74 17.77
C ASP A 156 -46.51 -15.22 17.08
N HIS A 157 -45.75 -14.33 16.43
CA HIS A 157 -44.48 -14.67 15.79
C HIS A 157 -43.42 -15.11 16.81
N LEU A 158 -43.40 -14.46 17.98
CA LEU A 158 -42.49 -14.83 19.08
C LEU A 158 -42.85 -16.18 19.65
N GLN A 159 -44.17 -16.37 19.94
CA GLN A 159 -44.69 -17.63 20.48
C GLN A 159 -44.49 -18.80 19.52
N GLU A 160 -44.64 -18.57 18.21
CA GLU A 160 -44.41 -19.59 17.19
C GLU A 160 -42.99 -20.16 17.23
N LEU A 161 -41.99 -19.31 17.52
CA LEU A 161 -40.59 -19.71 17.66
C LEU A 161 -40.18 -20.04 19.11
N GLY A 162 -41.15 -20.17 20.03
CA GLY A 162 -40.92 -20.57 21.42
C GLY A 162 -40.37 -19.49 22.33
N TRP A 163 -40.49 -18.20 21.96
CA TRP A 163 -40.08 -17.07 22.79
C TRP A 163 -41.15 -16.66 23.81
N GLN A 164 -40.71 -16.34 25.02
CA GLN A 164 -41.54 -15.79 26.09
C GLN A 164 -40.82 -14.59 26.70
N ALA A 165 -41.60 -13.68 27.31
CA ALA A 165 -41.03 -12.61 28.14
C ALA A 165 -40.68 -13.14 29.53
N VAL A 166 -39.51 -12.73 30.03
CA VAL A 166 -39.05 -13.12 31.36
C VAL A 166 -39.55 -12.15 32.40
N VAL A 167 -40.06 -12.65 33.52
CA VAL A 167 -40.48 -11.89 34.72
C VAL A 167 -39.32 -11.80 35.73
N SER A 168 -38.59 -12.90 35.94
CA SER A 168 -37.38 -12.92 36.79
C SER A 168 -36.45 -14.06 36.39
N VAL A 169 -35.17 -13.83 36.58
CA VAL A 169 -34.10 -14.84 36.54
C VAL A 169 -33.48 -14.92 37.90
N GLU A 170 -33.52 -16.11 38.51
CA GLU A 170 -32.92 -16.37 39.82
C GLU A 170 -31.69 -17.29 39.64
N THR A 171 -30.51 -16.84 40.09
CA THR A 171 -29.27 -17.58 39.94
C THR A 171 -28.54 -17.61 41.27
N THR A 172 -28.20 -18.79 41.74
CA THR A 172 -27.44 -18.98 42.99
C THR A 172 -25.99 -19.30 42.65
N LYS A 173 -25.09 -18.49 43.20
CA LYS A 173 -23.63 -18.65 43.03
C LYS A 173 -22.92 -18.31 44.35
N GLU A 174 -21.72 -18.84 44.52
CA GLU A 174 -20.80 -18.39 45.56
C GLU A 174 -20.32 -16.99 45.27
N ASP A 175 -20.44 -16.09 46.21
CA ASP A 175 -19.93 -14.75 46.17
C ASP A 175 -18.41 -14.77 46.34
N THR A 176 -17.65 -14.22 45.44
CA THR A 176 -16.16 -14.28 45.39
C THR A 176 -15.51 -13.55 46.57
N ASP A 177 -16.20 -12.57 47.15
CA ASP A 177 -15.63 -11.71 48.21
C ASP A 177 -15.97 -12.24 49.60
N THR A 178 -17.17 -12.79 49.75
CA THR A 178 -17.66 -13.26 51.07
C THR A 178 -17.67 -14.77 51.26
N HIS A 179 -17.39 -15.52 50.14
CA HIS A 179 -17.49 -17.00 50.11
C HIS A 179 -18.85 -17.58 50.57
N ARG A 180 -19.92 -16.73 50.51
CA ARG A 180 -21.28 -17.14 50.82
C ARG A 180 -22.05 -17.48 49.56
N GLN A 181 -22.97 -18.43 49.70
CA GLN A 181 -23.91 -18.73 48.63
C GLN A 181 -24.97 -17.63 48.54
N MET A 182 -24.98 -16.87 47.38
CA MET A 182 -25.91 -15.76 47.19
C MET A 182 -26.84 -16.04 46.02
N THR A 183 -28.13 -15.80 46.21
CA THR A 183 -29.11 -15.82 45.12
C THR A 183 -29.32 -14.41 44.56
N THR A 184 -28.96 -14.25 43.30
CA THR A 184 -29.19 -13.02 42.53
C THR A 184 -30.55 -13.15 41.82
N VAL A 185 -31.45 -12.24 42.07
CA VAL A 185 -32.74 -12.13 41.38
C VAL A 185 -32.65 -10.95 40.40
N LYS A 186 -32.69 -11.25 39.11
CA LYS A 186 -32.62 -10.28 38.00
C LYS A 186 -34.02 -10.16 37.38
N LYS A 187 -34.56 -8.94 37.33
CA LYS A 187 -35.85 -8.65 36.72
C LYS A 187 -35.67 -7.68 35.53
N PRO A 188 -36.54 -7.73 34.50
CA PRO A 188 -36.59 -6.70 33.47
C PRO A 188 -36.75 -5.32 34.10
N GLY A 189 -36.00 -4.34 33.62
CA GLY A 189 -36.23 -2.92 33.95
C GLY A 189 -37.19 -2.27 32.98
N GLU A 190 -37.56 -1.01 33.22
CA GLU A 190 -38.53 -0.26 32.43
C GLU A 190 -38.24 -0.27 30.94
N HIS A 191 -36.94 -0.18 30.53
CA HIS A 191 -36.49 -0.26 29.15
C HIS A 191 -35.46 -1.38 28.91
N TYR A 192 -35.45 -2.40 29.77
CA TYR A 192 -34.55 -3.52 29.70
C TYR A 192 -35.31 -4.84 29.68
N PRO A 193 -35.94 -5.20 28.58
CA PRO A 193 -36.65 -6.46 28.46
C PRO A 193 -35.68 -7.65 28.43
N ILE A 194 -36.14 -8.76 28.97
CA ILE A 194 -35.42 -10.05 28.95
C ILE A 194 -36.38 -11.07 28.34
N PHE A 195 -35.88 -11.89 27.44
CA PHE A 195 -36.62 -12.93 26.76
C PHE A 195 -35.98 -14.29 27.00
N VAL A 196 -36.79 -15.34 26.88
CA VAL A 196 -36.28 -16.72 26.85
C VAL A 196 -36.91 -17.49 25.71
N GLN A 197 -36.11 -18.28 25.03
CA GLN A 197 -36.54 -19.27 24.07
C GLN A 197 -36.40 -20.66 24.68
N THR A 198 -37.50 -21.42 24.76
CA THR A 198 -37.47 -22.85 25.17
C THR A 198 -37.36 -23.69 23.91
N CYS A 199 -36.36 -24.57 23.88
CA CYS A 199 -35.99 -25.40 22.76
C CYS A 199 -36.03 -26.89 23.15
N ASP A 200 -36.76 -27.66 22.38
CA ASP A 200 -36.84 -29.12 22.56
C ASP A 200 -35.85 -29.86 21.66
N TYR A 201 -35.28 -30.93 22.14
CA TYR A 201 -34.44 -31.83 21.34
C TYR A 201 -34.61 -33.28 21.78
N ILE A 202 -34.27 -34.20 20.88
CA ILE A 202 -34.25 -35.63 21.21
C ILE A 202 -32.80 -36.02 21.46
N ASP A 203 -32.51 -36.58 22.61
CA ASP A 203 -31.18 -37.04 22.96
C ASP A 203 -30.81 -38.37 22.27
N GLU A 204 -29.57 -38.81 22.44
CA GLU A 204 -29.08 -40.07 21.80
C GLU A 204 -29.86 -41.32 22.29
N GLN A 205 -30.60 -41.24 23.39
CA GLN A 205 -31.42 -42.29 23.92
C GLN A 205 -32.88 -42.21 23.47
N GLY A 206 -33.20 -41.23 22.59
CA GLY A 206 -34.56 -41.02 22.06
C GLY A 206 -35.49 -40.28 23.05
N CYS A 207 -34.98 -39.73 24.13
CA CYS A 207 -35.78 -39.01 25.12
C CYS A 207 -35.86 -37.49 24.70
N THR A 208 -37.06 -36.91 24.84
CA THR A 208 -37.25 -35.46 24.66
C THR A 208 -36.64 -34.71 25.83
N ARG A 209 -35.68 -33.83 25.51
CA ARG A 209 -35.04 -32.93 26.46
C ARG A 209 -35.29 -31.49 26.09
N GLN A 210 -35.05 -30.57 27.02
CA GLN A 210 -35.19 -29.12 26.80
C GLN A 210 -33.96 -28.38 27.24
N PHE A 211 -33.67 -27.28 26.55
CA PHE A 211 -32.78 -26.23 27.03
C PHE A 211 -33.44 -24.87 26.83
N GLN A 212 -32.98 -23.88 27.55
CA GLN A 212 -33.49 -22.51 27.43
C GLN A 212 -32.39 -21.55 27.06
N LYS A 213 -32.65 -20.70 26.06
CA LYS A 213 -31.74 -19.63 25.62
C LYS A 213 -32.32 -18.30 26.07
N VAL A 214 -31.64 -17.65 27.01
CA VAL A 214 -32.05 -16.33 27.52
C VAL A 214 -31.38 -15.24 26.65
N TYR A 215 -32.17 -14.21 26.31
CA TYR A 215 -31.76 -13.09 25.47
C TYR A 215 -32.02 -11.77 26.14
N GLU A 216 -30.95 -10.95 26.26
CA GLU A 216 -30.97 -9.61 26.84
C GLU A 216 -30.56 -8.59 25.77
N PRO A 217 -31.49 -8.13 24.92
CA PRO A 217 -31.19 -7.29 23.74
C PRO A 217 -30.55 -5.94 24.06
N ARG A 218 -30.76 -5.45 25.29
CA ARG A 218 -30.27 -4.17 25.78
C ARG A 218 -28.95 -4.32 26.59
N CYS A 219 -28.43 -5.53 26.75
CA CYS A 219 -27.15 -5.75 27.42
C CYS A 219 -26.05 -5.03 26.62
N PHE A 220 -25.30 -4.18 27.32
CA PHE A 220 -24.25 -3.37 26.74
C PHE A 220 -23.17 -4.24 26.10
N ASN A 221 -22.66 -5.21 26.84
CA ASN A 221 -21.68 -6.15 26.33
C ASN A 221 -22.35 -7.22 25.49
N LYS A 222 -22.00 -7.23 24.18
CA LYS A 222 -22.55 -8.21 23.22
C LYS A 222 -22.31 -9.66 23.64
N ALA A 223 -21.18 -9.97 24.31
CA ALA A 223 -20.85 -11.32 24.77
C ALA A 223 -21.80 -11.87 25.82
N PHE A 224 -22.48 -10.98 26.58
CA PHE A 224 -23.43 -11.38 27.64
C PHE A 224 -24.90 -11.21 27.25
N ARG A 225 -25.18 -10.91 25.99
CA ARG A 225 -26.55 -10.82 25.48
C ARG A 225 -27.31 -12.13 25.49
N PHE A 226 -26.59 -13.23 25.46
CA PHE A 226 -27.15 -14.58 25.48
C PHE A 226 -26.51 -15.44 26.56
N PHE A 227 -27.30 -16.21 27.25
CA PHE A 227 -26.81 -17.35 28.03
C PHE A 227 -27.81 -18.49 27.94
N THR A 228 -27.36 -19.72 28.21
CA THR A 228 -28.18 -20.92 28.11
C THR A 228 -28.32 -21.60 29.46
N VAL A 229 -29.48 -22.18 29.69
CA VAL A 229 -29.80 -23.04 30.81
C VAL A 229 -30.09 -24.43 30.25
N GLY A 230 -29.34 -25.43 30.66
CA GLY A 230 -29.37 -26.75 30.07
C GLY A 230 -28.29 -27.00 29.03
N GLN A 231 -28.26 -28.19 28.46
CA GLN A 231 -27.25 -28.60 27.49
C GLN A 231 -27.74 -28.36 26.09
N VAL A 232 -26.98 -27.58 25.30
CA VAL A 232 -27.27 -27.37 23.86
C VAL A 232 -26.67 -28.52 23.06
N PRO A 233 -27.46 -29.24 22.26
CA PRO A 233 -26.95 -30.31 21.41
C PRO A 233 -26.00 -29.76 20.34
N ARG A 234 -25.00 -30.58 19.97
CA ARG A 234 -24.16 -30.29 18.81
C ARG A 234 -25.04 -30.19 17.56
N HIS A 235 -24.73 -29.26 16.68
CA HIS A 235 -25.43 -29.04 15.42
C HIS A 235 -26.94 -28.83 15.53
N TYR A 236 -27.41 -28.22 16.63
CA TYR A 236 -28.83 -27.90 16.80
C TYR A 236 -29.30 -26.86 15.79
N ILE A 237 -30.43 -27.13 15.14
CA ILE A 237 -31.08 -26.14 14.25
C ILE A 237 -32.24 -25.51 15.01
N PHE A 238 -32.11 -24.23 15.33
CA PHE A 238 -33.17 -23.44 15.90
C PHE A 238 -34.30 -23.23 14.90
N GLY A 239 -35.54 -23.14 15.34
CA GLY A 239 -36.71 -22.98 14.47
C GLY A 239 -37.20 -24.28 13.81
N LEU A 240 -36.46 -25.38 13.90
CA LEU A 240 -36.83 -26.67 13.27
C LEU A 240 -38.16 -27.24 13.79
N THR A 241 -38.45 -27.06 15.05
CA THR A 241 -39.75 -27.49 15.63
C THR A 241 -40.94 -26.75 15.02
N ALA A 242 -40.81 -25.43 14.82
CA ALA A 242 -41.82 -24.62 14.15
C ALA A 242 -41.96 -25.01 12.66
N LEU A 243 -40.84 -25.29 11.98
CA LEU A 243 -40.84 -25.78 10.59
C LEU A 243 -41.57 -27.12 10.45
N ARG A 244 -41.30 -28.07 11.36
CA ARG A 244 -41.96 -29.37 11.38
C ARG A 244 -43.46 -29.22 11.59
N ARG A 245 -43.87 -28.41 12.54
CA ARG A 245 -45.26 -28.10 12.81
C ARG A 245 -45.95 -27.51 11.59
N LYS A 246 -45.34 -26.54 10.93
CA LYS A 246 -45.82 -25.90 9.73
C LYS A 246 -46.00 -26.87 8.56
N PHE A 247 -45.04 -27.78 8.40
CA PHE A 247 -45.11 -28.85 7.41
C PHE A 247 -46.32 -29.82 7.66
N ALA A 248 -46.51 -30.20 8.94
CA ALA A 248 -47.63 -31.08 9.32
C ALA A 248 -49.00 -30.38 9.13
N GLU A 249 -49.11 -29.07 9.51
CA GLU A 249 -50.31 -28.27 9.29
C GLU A 249 -50.72 -28.17 7.81
N ARG A 250 -49.76 -28.27 6.90
CA ARG A 250 -49.96 -28.27 5.43
C ARG A 250 -50.24 -29.65 4.85
N GLY A 251 -50.48 -30.65 5.69
CA GLY A 251 -50.73 -32.02 5.23
C GLY A 251 -49.44 -32.66 4.63
N GLU A 252 -48.28 -32.33 5.17
CA GLU A 252 -46.96 -32.82 4.72
C GLU A 252 -46.59 -32.36 3.29
N GLU A 253 -47.18 -31.25 2.83
CA GLU A 253 -46.76 -30.61 1.58
C GLU A 253 -45.54 -29.71 1.85
N LYS A 254 -44.49 -29.90 1.05
CA LYS A 254 -43.27 -29.10 1.16
C LYS A 254 -43.55 -27.62 0.96
N LEU A 255 -42.94 -26.78 1.83
CA LEU A 255 -42.90 -25.34 1.64
C LEU A 255 -42.14 -25.01 0.36
N SER A 256 -42.42 -23.85 -0.24
CA SER A 256 -41.63 -23.34 -1.37
C SER A 256 -40.16 -23.15 -0.97
N GLU A 257 -39.93 -22.50 0.19
CA GLU A 257 -38.62 -22.29 0.74
C GLU A 257 -38.60 -22.29 2.27
N VAL A 258 -37.42 -22.57 2.82
CA VAL A 258 -37.04 -22.29 4.21
C VAL A 258 -35.85 -21.34 4.22
N LEU A 259 -35.88 -20.34 5.13
CA LEU A 259 -34.80 -19.37 5.23
C LEU A 259 -33.82 -19.77 6.32
N ILE A 260 -32.50 -19.78 6.01
CA ILE A 260 -31.45 -19.79 7.03
C ILE A 260 -31.06 -18.34 7.26
N VAL A 261 -31.13 -17.87 8.52
CA VAL A 261 -30.82 -16.50 8.91
C VAL A 261 -29.78 -16.47 10.01
N SER A 262 -29.13 -15.33 10.24
CA SER A 262 -27.97 -15.20 11.14
C SER A 262 -28.34 -15.41 12.61
N GLY A 263 -29.56 -15.12 13.02
CA GLY A 263 -29.95 -15.25 14.42
C GLY A 263 -31.43 -15.22 14.70
N GLY A 264 -31.79 -15.38 15.99
CA GLY A 264 -33.19 -15.41 16.43
C GLY A 264 -33.96 -14.12 16.20
N SER A 265 -33.30 -12.96 16.18
CA SER A 265 -33.92 -11.68 15.84
C SER A 265 -34.34 -11.63 14.37
N ASP A 266 -33.47 -12.06 13.47
CA ASP A 266 -33.74 -12.13 12.04
C ASP A 266 -34.82 -13.16 11.74
N ALA A 267 -34.80 -14.28 12.47
CA ALA A 267 -35.82 -15.32 12.37
C ALA A 267 -37.23 -14.81 12.68
N VAL A 268 -37.41 -14.06 13.77
CA VAL A 268 -38.72 -13.47 14.11
C VAL A 268 -39.17 -12.47 13.06
N ASN A 269 -38.23 -11.65 12.52
CA ASN A 269 -38.51 -10.71 11.45
C ASN A 269 -38.86 -11.42 10.13
N ALA A 270 -38.15 -12.48 9.74
CA ALA A 270 -38.47 -13.29 8.58
C ALA A 270 -39.88 -13.92 8.68
N LEU A 271 -40.23 -14.43 9.88
CA LEU A 271 -41.52 -14.99 10.13
C LEU A 271 -42.63 -13.91 10.00
N SER A 272 -42.37 -12.67 10.46
CA SER A 272 -43.33 -11.57 10.32
C SER A 272 -43.63 -11.20 8.86
N MET A 273 -42.67 -11.49 7.97
CA MET A 273 -42.83 -11.34 6.52
C MET A 273 -43.51 -12.55 5.83
N GLY A 274 -43.80 -13.61 6.59
CA GLY A 274 -44.50 -14.80 6.10
C GLY A 274 -43.59 -15.92 5.64
N TYR A 275 -42.27 -15.87 5.93
CA TYR A 275 -41.30 -16.92 5.63
C TYR A 275 -40.99 -17.75 6.86
N GLN A 276 -40.74 -19.06 6.64
CA GLN A 276 -40.35 -19.97 7.72
C GLN A 276 -38.83 -19.94 7.92
N PRO A 277 -38.34 -19.43 9.07
CA PRO A 277 -36.93 -19.33 9.33
C PRO A 277 -36.39 -20.50 10.13
N VAL A 278 -35.10 -20.79 9.93
CA VAL A 278 -34.24 -21.58 10.81
C VAL A 278 -32.91 -20.84 11.01
N TRP A 279 -32.18 -21.14 12.07
CA TRP A 279 -30.85 -20.57 12.28
C TRP A 279 -29.96 -21.50 13.09
N LEU A 280 -28.65 -21.28 13.03
CA LEU A 280 -27.64 -22.07 13.73
C LEU A 280 -27.22 -21.39 15.04
N SER A 281 -26.36 -22.06 15.80
CA SER A 281 -25.87 -21.54 17.10
C SER A 281 -25.03 -20.27 16.97
N SER A 282 -24.33 -20.10 15.85
CA SER A 282 -23.58 -18.89 15.47
C SER A 282 -23.60 -18.70 13.95
N GLU A 283 -23.33 -17.48 13.51
CA GLU A 283 -23.23 -17.10 12.10
C GLU A 283 -22.13 -17.88 11.35
N THR A 284 -21.08 -18.28 12.07
CA THR A 284 -19.95 -19.06 11.55
C THR A 284 -20.12 -20.58 11.72
N ALA A 285 -21.27 -21.03 12.23
CA ALA A 285 -21.52 -22.45 12.37
C ALA A 285 -21.69 -23.10 10.99
N ASP A 286 -20.98 -24.20 10.78
CA ASP A 286 -21.05 -24.96 9.53
C ASP A 286 -22.30 -25.86 9.50
N LEU A 287 -22.84 -26.03 8.31
CA LEU A 287 -23.93 -26.99 8.05
C LEU A 287 -23.37 -28.38 7.79
N THR A 288 -24.07 -29.40 8.23
CA THR A 288 -23.78 -30.79 7.88
C THR A 288 -24.66 -31.25 6.71
N ASP A 289 -24.22 -32.28 5.99
CA ASP A 289 -25.00 -32.89 4.90
C ASP A 289 -26.36 -33.40 5.41
N ASP A 290 -26.39 -33.96 6.62
CA ASP A 290 -27.64 -34.44 7.27
C ASP A 290 -28.60 -33.27 7.56
N GLN A 291 -28.07 -32.12 8.01
CA GLN A 291 -28.91 -30.96 8.26
C GLN A 291 -29.51 -30.40 6.98
N VAL A 292 -28.72 -30.30 5.88
CA VAL A 292 -29.24 -29.88 4.58
C VAL A 292 -30.29 -30.87 4.07
N ALA A 293 -30.01 -32.18 4.12
CA ALA A 293 -30.97 -33.23 3.75
C ALA A 293 -32.24 -33.16 4.61
N GLN A 294 -32.12 -32.87 5.90
CA GLN A 294 -33.26 -32.67 6.81
C GLN A 294 -34.12 -31.49 6.40
N LEU A 295 -33.52 -30.33 6.09
CA LEU A 295 -34.28 -29.12 5.66
C LEU A 295 -35.00 -29.37 4.32
N LEU A 296 -34.34 -30.06 3.38
CA LEU A 296 -34.94 -30.43 2.09
C LEU A 296 -36.12 -31.44 2.19
N LYS A 297 -36.31 -32.08 3.33
CA LYS A 297 -37.54 -32.86 3.58
C LYS A 297 -38.77 -31.96 3.70
N TYR A 298 -38.59 -30.74 4.27
CA TYR A 298 -39.66 -29.81 4.59
C TYR A 298 -39.89 -28.71 3.56
N ALA A 299 -38.85 -28.38 2.78
CA ALA A 299 -38.91 -27.32 1.79
C ALA A 299 -38.30 -27.74 0.46
N ARG A 300 -38.79 -27.13 -0.64
CA ARG A 300 -38.23 -27.36 -2.00
C ARG A 300 -36.91 -26.62 -2.22
N ARG A 301 -36.68 -25.49 -1.50
CA ARG A 301 -35.54 -24.62 -1.62
C ARG A 301 -35.07 -24.15 -0.23
N ILE A 302 -33.76 -24.16 -0.02
CA ILE A 302 -33.15 -23.58 1.16
C ILE A 302 -32.51 -22.26 0.70
N VAL A 303 -32.82 -21.15 1.39
CA VAL A 303 -32.28 -19.82 1.08
C VAL A 303 -31.58 -19.28 2.30
N LEU A 304 -30.29 -19.03 2.20
CA LEU A 304 -29.49 -18.34 3.22
C LEU A 304 -29.54 -16.83 2.98
N VAL A 305 -29.82 -16.07 4.03
CA VAL A 305 -29.74 -14.62 4.05
C VAL A 305 -28.65 -14.21 5.03
N PRO A 306 -27.41 -13.98 4.55
CA PRO A 306 -26.28 -13.67 5.41
C PRO A 306 -26.25 -12.20 5.84
N ASP A 307 -25.54 -11.92 6.93
CA ASP A 307 -25.15 -10.54 7.27
C ASP A 307 -24.21 -9.99 6.21
N ILE A 308 -24.23 -8.66 6.00
CA ILE A 308 -23.40 -7.96 5.01
C ILE A 308 -21.95 -7.73 5.49
N ASP A 309 -21.65 -8.02 6.75
CA ASP A 309 -20.28 -7.86 7.26
C ASP A 309 -19.32 -8.95 6.70
N SER A 310 -18.02 -8.70 6.82
CA SER A 310 -16.99 -9.58 6.23
C SER A 310 -17.06 -11.04 6.73
N THR A 311 -17.55 -11.26 7.95
CA THR A 311 -17.72 -12.58 8.53
C THR A 311 -18.89 -13.32 7.90
N GLY A 312 -20.06 -12.69 7.82
CA GLY A 312 -21.25 -13.23 7.17
C GLY A 312 -21.02 -13.53 5.69
N LEU A 313 -20.39 -12.60 4.96
CA LEU A 313 -20.07 -12.81 3.54
C LEU A 313 -19.13 -13.99 3.31
N LYS A 314 -18.10 -14.17 4.14
CA LYS A 314 -17.17 -15.30 4.04
C LYS A 314 -17.84 -16.63 4.37
N ALA A 315 -18.63 -16.68 5.44
CA ALA A 315 -19.37 -17.87 5.84
C ALA A 315 -20.38 -18.28 4.77
N ALA A 316 -21.14 -17.33 4.22
CA ALA A 316 -22.10 -17.60 3.15
C ALA A 316 -21.44 -18.13 1.87
N ARG A 317 -20.30 -17.53 1.47
CA ARG A 317 -19.51 -18.02 0.32
C ARG A 317 -19.03 -19.45 0.54
N HIS A 318 -18.52 -19.77 1.72
CA HIS A 318 -18.09 -21.13 2.07
C HIS A 318 -19.25 -22.13 1.94
N LEU A 319 -20.41 -21.81 2.52
CA LEU A 319 -21.60 -22.67 2.47
C LEU A 319 -22.14 -22.83 1.03
N ALA A 320 -22.13 -21.76 0.22
CA ALA A 320 -22.59 -21.80 -1.17
C ALA A 320 -21.73 -22.72 -2.04
N LEU A 321 -20.41 -22.77 -1.81
CA LEU A 321 -19.49 -23.64 -2.53
C LEU A 321 -19.57 -25.08 -2.04
N ARG A 322 -19.78 -25.29 -0.74
CA ARG A 322 -19.93 -26.63 -0.15
C ARG A 322 -21.26 -27.29 -0.50
N PHE A 323 -22.35 -26.50 -0.54
CA PHE A 323 -23.70 -26.96 -0.84
C PHE A 323 -24.25 -26.24 -2.09
N PRO A 324 -23.91 -26.71 -3.30
CA PRO A 324 -24.28 -26.01 -4.55
C PRO A 324 -25.78 -25.75 -4.73
N GLN A 325 -26.65 -26.56 -4.08
CA GLN A 325 -28.11 -26.40 -4.09
C GLN A 325 -28.63 -25.35 -3.10
N LEU A 326 -27.75 -24.77 -2.25
CA LEU A 326 -28.12 -23.71 -1.32
C LEU A 326 -28.21 -22.37 -2.07
N TYR A 327 -29.34 -21.71 -1.98
CA TYR A 327 -29.53 -20.37 -2.56
C TYR A 327 -29.06 -19.31 -1.59
N ILE A 328 -28.42 -18.26 -2.09
CA ILE A 328 -28.00 -17.13 -1.28
C ILE A 328 -28.76 -15.89 -1.74
N ALA A 329 -29.46 -15.24 -0.81
CA ALA A 329 -30.10 -13.94 -1.01
C ALA A 329 -29.19 -12.85 -0.42
N TRP A 330 -28.34 -12.28 -1.24
CA TRP A 330 -27.39 -11.24 -0.83
C TRP A 330 -28.13 -9.94 -0.53
N LEU A 331 -27.83 -9.34 0.62
CA LEU A 331 -28.14 -7.96 0.91
C LEU A 331 -27.07 -7.06 0.28
N THR A 332 -27.48 -5.96 -0.35
CA THR A 332 -26.56 -4.99 -0.95
C THR A 332 -26.45 -3.72 -0.11
N PRO A 333 -25.39 -2.89 -0.30
CA PRO A 333 -25.30 -1.58 0.37
C PRO A 333 -26.52 -0.69 0.12
N GLU A 334 -27.10 -0.73 -1.07
CA GLU A 334 -28.31 0.01 -1.43
C GLU A 334 -29.52 -0.48 -0.64
N ASP A 335 -29.70 -1.80 -0.52
CA ASP A 335 -30.73 -2.43 0.31
C ASP A 335 -30.64 -1.96 1.76
N MET A 336 -29.42 -1.67 2.25
CA MET A 336 -29.15 -1.27 3.63
C MET A 336 -29.15 0.23 3.85
N GLY A 337 -29.49 1.03 2.85
CA GLY A 337 -29.61 2.48 2.95
C GLY A 337 -28.32 3.15 3.42
N TYR A 338 -27.21 2.92 2.71
CA TYR A 338 -25.88 3.44 2.99
C TYR A 338 -25.24 2.90 4.26
N LEU A 339 -25.59 1.68 4.66
CA LEU A 339 -24.93 0.90 5.69
C LEU A 339 -25.08 1.38 7.15
N HIS A 340 -25.56 2.60 7.41
CA HIS A 340 -25.67 3.13 8.77
C HIS A 340 -27.12 3.49 9.12
N ASP A 341 -27.48 3.29 10.39
CA ASP A 341 -28.73 3.78 10.95
C ASP A 341 -28.58 5.22 11.47
N ASN A 342 -29.68 5.84 11.92
CA ASN A 342 -29.69 7.19 12.47
C ASN A 342 -28.83 7.38 13.74
N ARG A 343 -28.26 6.29 14.27
CA ARG A 343 -27.36 6.28 15.43
C ARG A 343 -25.91 5.94 15.03
N GLN A 344 -25.58 6.07 13.74
CA GLN A 344 -24.27 5.75 13.17
C GLN A 344 -23.86 4.27 13.35
N ARG A 345 -24.82 3.35 13.51
CA ARG A 345 -24.54 1.92 13.58
C ARG A 345 -24.65 1.33 12.19
N LEU A 346 -23.71 0.43 11.86
CA LEU A 346 -23.73 -0.31 10.62
C LEU A 346 -25.02 -1.16 10.55
N ARG A 347 -25.80 -0.98 9.49
CA ARG A 347 -26.90 -1.86 9.11
C ARG A 347 -26.35 -3.05 8.40
N LYS A 348 -26.66 -4.25 8.89
CA LYS A 348 -25.96 -5.42 8.42
C LYS A 348 -26.81 -6.69 8.28
N ASP A 349 -27.92 -6.79 8.97
CA ASP A 349 -28.70 -8.00 9.10
C ASP A 349 -30.10 -7.89 8.46
N LEU A 350 -30.81 -9.01 8.38
CA LEU A 350 -32.16 -9.07 7.81
C LEU A 350 -33.16 -8.20 8.57
N LYS A 351 -33.01 -8.08 9.88
CA LYS A 351 -33.85 -7.19 10.69
C LYS A 351 -33.69 -5.73 10.24
N ASP A 352 -32.46 -5.28 10.04
CA ASP A 352 -32.17 -3.93 9.56
C ASP A 352 -32.79 -3.69 8.17
N TYR A 353 -32.71 -4.68 7.27
CA TYR A 353 -33.36 -4.64 5.96
C TYR A 353 -34.89 -4.47 6.09
N ILE A 354 -35.55 -5.29 6.92
CA ILE A 354 -37.00 -5.24 7.11
C ILE A 354 -37.45 -3.93 7.78
N GLN A 355 -36.61 -3.30 8.60
CA GLN A 355 -36.89 -1.95 9.13
C GLN A 355 -36.96 -0.90 8.03
N LEU A 356 -36.17 -1.01 6.99
CA LEU A 356 -36.18 -0.11 5.83
C LEU A 356 -37.27 -0.49 4.83
N HIS A 357 -37.55 -1.78 4.68
CA HIS A 357 -38.41 -2.38 3.67
C HIS A 357 -39.49 -3.22 4.34
N PRO A 358 -40.50 -2.62 5.04
CA PRO A 358 -41.47 -3.37 5.85
C PRO A 358 -42.60 -4.04 5.06
N ARG A 359 -42.51 -4.09 3.74
CA ARG A 359 -43.54 -4.69 2.89
C ARG A 359 -43.13 -6.13 2.51
N ARG A 360 -44.12 -7.03 2.49
CA ARG A 360 -43.90 -8.42 2.07
C ARG A 360 -43.38 -8.55 0.63
N ASP A 361 -43.76 -7.64 -0.25
CA ASP A 361 -43.25 -7.64 -1.64
C ASP A 361 -41.78 -7.29 -1.74
N ASP A 362 -41.25 -6.48 -0.83
CA ASP A 362 -39.81 -6.21 -0.76
C ASP A 362 -39.04 -7.47 -0.38
N MET A 363 -39.51 -8.16 0.66
CA MET A 363 -38.93 -9.44 1.07
C MET A 363 -39.02 -10.49 -0.05
N ARG A 364 -40.17 -10.55 -0.78
CA ARG A 364 -40.30 -11.45 -1.94
C ARG A 364 -39.24 -11.15 -2.98
N ARG A 365 -39.04 -9.88 -3.36
CA ARG A 365 -37.99 -9.48 -4.31
C ARG A 365 -36.59 -9.89 -3.87
N LEU A 366 -36.28 -9.75 -2.57
CA LEU A 366 -35.00 -10.21 -2.02
C LEU A 366 -34.82 -11.72 -2.20
N ILE A 367 -35.85 -12.50 -1.88
CA ILE A 367 -35.79 -13.96 -1.96
C ILE A 367 -35.81 -14.48 -3.42
N ASP A 368 -36.52 -13.80 -4.31
CA ASP A 368 -36.62 -14.17 -5.73
C ASP A 368 -35.30 -13.97 -6.48
N ARG A 369 -34.47 -12.99 -6.07
CA ARG A 369 -33.13 -12.77 -6.63
C ARG A 369 -32.06 -13.73 -6.08
N ALA A 370 -32.41 -14.61 -5.11
CA ALA A 370 -31.47 -15.56 -4.57
C ALA A 370 -30.89 -16.51 -5.63
N GLN A 371 -29.60 -16.73 -5.62
CA GLN A 371 -28.89 -17.56 -6.58
C GLN A 371 -28.20 -18.74 -5.89
N CYS A 372 -27.97 -19.82 -6.61
CA CYS A 372 -27.20 -20.97 -6.13
C CYS A 372 -26.07 -21.30 -7.11
N THR A 373 -25.05 -21.96 -6.59
CA THR A 373 -23.86 -22.34 -7.37
C THR A 373 -23.99 -23.61 -8.17
N LEU A 374 -25.14 -24.30 -8.11
CA LEU A 374 -25.43 -25.48 -8.93
C LEU A 374 -25.68 -25.05 -10.38
N TYR A 375 -24.63 -25.05 -11.20
CA TYR A 375 -24.62 -24.52 -12.56
C TYR A 375 -25.08 -25.52 -13.64
N TRP A 376 -25.56 -26.71 -13.27
CA TRP A 376 -26.07 -27.69 -14.16
C TRP A 376 -27.39 -28.29 -13.66
N THR A 377 -28.14 -28.86 -14.58
CA THR A 377 -29.37 -29.67 -14.30
C THR A 377 -29.41 -30.87 -15.18
N LYS A 378 -30.15 -31.90 -14.74
CA LYS A 378 -30.45 -33.09 -15.54
C LYS A 378 -31.79 -32.92 -16.20
N THR A 379 -31.88 -33.29 -17.48
CA THR A 379 -33.13 -33.35 -18.24
C THR A 379 -33.14 -34.65 -19.02
N ASP A 380 -34.28 -35.27 -19.15
CA ASP A 380 -34.43 -36.43 -20.02
C ASP A 380 -34.76 -35.93 -21.43
N ASP A 381 -34.09 -36.51 -22.44
CA ASP A 381 -34.40 -36.27 -23.85
C ASP A 381 -35.65 -37.04 -24.27
N LYS A 382 -36.03 -36.92 -25.57
CA LYS A 382 -37.20 -37.57 -26.14
C LYS A 382 -37.11 -39.09 -26.11
N ASP A 383 -35.90 -39.63 -26.00
CA ASP A 383 -35.60 -41.06 -26.00
C ASP A 383 -35.37 -41.59 -24.56
N GLY A 384 -35.64 -40.75 -23.53
CA GLY A 384 -35.49 -41.11 -22.12
C GLY A 384 -34.05 -41.17 -21.63
N GLN A 385 -33.06 -40.62 -22.40
CA GLN A 385 -31.68 -40.50 -21.95
C GLN A 385 -31.46 -39.21 -21.15
N THR A 386 -30.87 -39.36 -19.99
CA THR A 386 -30.53 -38.23 -19.14
C THR A 386 -29.40 -37.38 -19.74
N GLN A 387 -29.68 -36.12 -20.01
CA GLN A 387 -28.71 -35.15 -20.51
C GLN A 387 -28.45 -34.08 -19.48
N TYR A 388 -27.19 -33.59 -19.44
CA TYR A 388 -26.79 -32.46 -18.64
C TYR A 388 -26.96 -31.16 -19.41
N VAL A 389 -27.66 -30.21 -18.82
CA VAL A 389 -27.81 -28.85 -19.33
C VAL A 389 -27.00 -27.89 -18.44
N ILE A 390 -26.08 -27.13 -19.02
CA ILE A 390 -25.35 -26.07 -18.31
C ILE A 390 -26.24 -24.83 -18.26
N LEU A 391 -26.29 -24.20 -17.10
CA LEU A 391 -27.06 -22.99 -16.85
C LEU A 391 -26.06 -21.79 -16.80
N PRO A 392 -25.92 -20.99 -17.87
CA PRO A 392 -24.83 -20.00 -18.00
C PRO A 392 -24.81 -18.97 -16.86
N ALA A 393 -25.96 -18.43 -16.47
CA ALA A 393 -26.06 -17.46 -15.38
C ALA A 393 -25.54 -18.03 -14.05
N ARG A 394 -25.84 -19.28 -13.74
CA ARG A 394 -25.33 -19.95 -12.54
C ARG A 394 -23.88 -20.36 -12.66
N LEU A 395 -23.41 -20.69 -13.87
CA LEU A 395 -21.99 -20.94 -14.13
C LEU A 395 -21.16 -19.67 -13.85
N ASN A 396 -21.59 -18.52 -14.36
CA ASN A 396 -20.93 -17.25 -14.07
C ASN A 396 -20.95 -16.92 -12.58
N TYR A 397 -22.07 -17.12 -11.91
CA TYR A 397 -22.18 -16.97 -10.47
C TYR A 397 -21.25 -17.93 -9.72
N TYR A 398 -21.15 -19.20 -10.12
CA TYR A 398 -20.22 -20.17 -9.54
C TYR A 398 -18.76 -19.72 -9.71
N LEU A 399 -18.39 -19.21 -10.88
CA LEU A 399 -17.05 -18.68 -11.14
C LEU A 399 -16.74 -17.44 -10.29
N ALA A 400 -17.70 -16.52 -10.18
CA ALA A 400 -17.57 -15.35 -9.32
C ALA A 400 -17.39 -15.73 -7.84
N MET A 401 -18.14 -16.73 -7.36
CA MET A 401 -17.99 -17.28 -6.02
C MET A 401 -16.62 -17.95 -5.79
N ASN A 402 -15.97 -18.43 -6.83
CA ASN A 402 -14.59 -18.93 -6.80
C ASN A 402 -13.55 -17.85 -7.12
N GLY A 403 -13.94 -16.59 -7.16
CA GLY A 403 -13.02 -15.45 -7.31
C GLY A 403 -12.66 -15.10 -8.76
N PHE A 404 -13.31 -15.67 -9.76
CA PHE A 404 -13.05 -15.35 -11.17
C PHE A 404 -13.97 -14.24 -11.66
N TYR A 405 -13.34 -13.17 -12.19
CA TYR A 405 -14.00 -11.96 -12.67
C TYR A 405 -13.33 -11.44 -13.93
N THR A 406 -13.92 -10.41 -14.53
CA THR A 406 -13.24 -9.54 -15.48
C THR A 406 -12.92 -8.22 -14.83
N LEU A 407 -11.82 -7.60 -15.27
CA LEU A 407 -11.46 -6.24 -14.93
C LEU A 407 -11.59 -5.38 -16.19
N LYS A 408 -12.23 -4.21 -16.06
CA LYS A 408 -12.33 -3.26 -17.13
C LYS A 408 -10.94 -2.68 -17.42
N ASP A 409 -10.51 -2.80 -18.66
CA ASP A 409 -9.29 -2.20 -19.17
C ASP A 409 -9.61 -1.50 -20.50
N ASP A 410 -9.83 -0.20 -20.45
CA ASP A 410 -10.22 0.61 -21.62
C ASP A 410 -9.11 0.64 -22.70
N THR A 411 -7.90 0.19 -22.38
CA THR A 411 -6.77 0.13 -23.32
C THR A 411 -6.75 -1.15 -24.16
N ARG A 412 -7.47 -2.19 -23.75
CA ARG A 412 -7.49 -3.52 -24.39
C ARG A 412 -8.78 -3.78 -25.11
N ARG A 413 -8.69 -4.52 -26.25
CA ARG A 413 -9.85 -5.02 -26.97
C ARG A 413 -10.53 -6.20 -26.28
N GLU A 414 -9.76 -6.99 -25.54
CA GLU A 414 -10.20 -8.19 -24.86
C GLU A 414 -10.30 -7.94 -23.35
N PRO A 415 -11.32 -8.52 -22.68
CA PRO A 415 -11.45 -8.38 -21.23
C PRO A 415 -10.26 -9.00 -20.51
N LEU A 416 -9.76 -8.33 -19.48
CA LEU A 416 -8.74 -8.88 -18.60
C LEU A 416 -9.39 -9.81 -17.58
N TYR A 417 -9.14 -11.11 -17.71
CA TYR A 417 -9.59 -12.07 -16.70
C TYR A 417 -8.71 -12.02 -15.46
N ILE A 418 -9.34 -12.03 -14.30
CA ILE A 418 -8.67 -11.99 -13.02
C ILE A 418 -9.21 -13.07 -12.07
N HIS A 419 -8.36 -13.49 -11.15
CA HIS A 419 -8.73 -14.29 -10.00
C HIS A 419 -8.39 -13.51 -8.73
N VAL A 420 -9.41 -13.27 -7.89
CA VAL A 420 -9.32 -12.51 -6.64
C VAL A 420 -9.39 -13.49 -5.46
N ASP A 421 -8.35 -13.50 -4.64
CA ASP A 421 -8.27 -14.26 -3.40
C ASP A 421 -7.89 -13.33 -2.23
N GLY A 422 -8.91 -12.85 -1.53
CA GLY A 422 -8.75 -11.81 -0.53
C GLY A 422 -8.20 -10.53 -1.13
N ALA A 423 -7.08 -10.04 -0.62
CA ALA A 423 -6.39 -8.86 -1.15
C ALA A 423 -5.51 -9.15 -2.39
N ARG A 424 -5.27 -10.43 -2.72
CA ARG A 424 -4.42 -10.82 -3.85
C ARG A 424 -5.24 -10.96 -5.12
N VAL A 425 -4.73 -10.41 -6.20
CA VAL A 425 -5.35 -10.47 -7.53
C VAL A 425 -4.33 -11.03 -8.52
N ARG A 426 -4.74 -12.02 -9.29
CA ARG A 426 -3.90 -12.65 -10.31
C ARG A 426 -4.53 -12.49 -11.68
N ARG A 427 -3.74 -12.10 -12.66
CA ARG A 427 -4.13 -12.16 -14.07
C ARG A 427 -4.19 -13.61 -14.52
N VAL A 428 -5.27 -13.98 -15.17
CA VAL A 428 -5.47 -15.33 -15.68
C VAL A 428 -5.91 -15.27 -17.14
N VAL A 429 -5.74 -16.37 -17.86
CA VAL A 429 -6.29 -16.52 -19.22
C VAL A 429 -7.54 -17.38 -19.19
N ALA A 430 -8.42 -17.24 -20.18
CA ALA A 430 -9.65 -18.01 -20.27
C ALA A 430 -9.44 -19.53 -20.11
N LYS A 431 -8.36 -20.06 -20.67
CA LYS A 431 -7.97 -21.48 -20.53
C LYS A 431 -7.75 -21.89 -19.06
N THR A 432 -7.22 -21.00 -18.21
CA THR A 432 -7.03 -21.28 -16.79
C THR A 432 -8.37 -21.48 -16.08
N ILE A 433 -9.37 -20.67 -16.42
CA ILE A 433 -10.73 -20.77 -15.85
C ILE A 433 -11.40 -22.08 -16.27
N VAL A 434 -11.29 -22.44 -17.54
CA VAL A 434 -11.81 -23.71 -18.05
C VAL A 434 -11.13 -24.91 -17.38
N ASN A 435 -9.82 -24.88 -17.25
CA ASN A 435 -9.06 -25.93 -16.55
C ASN A 435 -9.47 -26.05 -15.08
N PHE A 436 -9.72 -24.93 -14.41
CA PHE A 436 -10.23 -24.92 -13.03
C PHE A 436 -11.57 -25.63 -12.94
N LEU A 437 -12.54 -25.30 -13.81
CA LEU A 437 -13.86 -25.95 -13.84
C LEU A 437 -13.76 -27.48 -14.03
N ILE A 438 -12.92 -27.92 -14.96
CA ILE A 438 -12.70 -29.34 -15.24
C ILE A 438 -12.05 -30.05 -14.05
N ALA A 439 -11.02 -29.40 -13.45
CA ALA A 439 -10.34 -29.96 -12.28
C ALA A 439 -11.29 -30.06 -11.08
N GLN A 440 -12.12 -29.05 -10.86
CA GLN A 440 -13.11 -29.07 -9.80
C GLN A 440 -14.18 -30.13 -10.01
N ALA A 441 -14.73 -30.21 -11.21
CA ALA A 441 -15.72 -31.22 -11.55
C ALA A 441 -15.19 -32.67 -11.36
N ARG A 442 -13.90 -32.91 -11.68
CA ARG A 442 -13.24 -34.20 -11.41
C ARG A 442 -13.06 -34.47 -9.92
N ARG A 443 -12.66 -33.46 -9.16
CA ARG A 443 -12.48 -33.58 -7.70
C ARG A 443 -13.80 -33.93 -7.01
N ASP A 444 -14.88 -33.30 -7.45
CA ASP A 444 -16.22 -33.52 -6.90
C ASP A 444 -16.85 -34.84 -7.38
N GLY A 445 -16.11 -35.65 -8.16
CA GLY A 445 -16.56 -36.94 -8.66
C GLY A 445 -17.76 -36.87 -9.61
N LEU A 446 -17.87 -35.75 -10.35
CA LEU A 446 -19.00 -35.57 -11.27
C LEU A 446 -18.91 -36.50 -12.49
N ASP A 447 -20.07 -36.87 -12.99
CA ASP A 447 -20.27 -37.79 -14.09
C ASP A 447 -19.47 -37.37 -15.34
N GLU A 448 -18.90 -38.36 -16.03
CA GLU A 448 -18.15 -38.15 -17.27
C GLU A 448 -19.01 -37.47 -18.36
N ALA A 449 -20.34 -37.76 -18.42
CA ALA A 449 -21.23 -37.07 -19.33
C ALA A 449 -21.33 -35.57 -19.09
N LEU A 450 -21.27 -35.13 -17.83
CA LEU A 450 -21.19 -33.71 -17.47
C LEU A 450 -19.83 -33.10 -17.84
N LEU A 451 -18.73 -33.82 -17.64
CA LEU A 451 -17.40 -33.37 -18.07
C LEU A 451 -17.36 -33.17 -19.59
N ASN A 452 -17.90 -34.13 -20.36
CA ASN A 452 -18.02 -34.02 -21.81
C ASN A 452 -18.91 -32.84 -22.22
N ARG A 453 -19.97 -32.56 -21.44
CA ARG A 453 -20.83 -31.39 -21.68
C ARG A 453 -20.09 -30.06 -21.43
N LEU A 454 -19.32 -29.98 -20.35
CA LEU A 454 -18.48 -28.81 -20.05
C LEU A 454 -17.48 -28.55 -21.16
N LEU A 455 -16.74 -29.57 -21.62
CA LEU A 455 -15.76 -29.46 -22.70
C LEU A 455 -16.34 -28.95 -24.03
N ARG A 456 -17.64 -29.13 -24.25
CA ARG A 456 -18.39 -28.69 -25.46
C ARG A 456 -19.20 -27.42 -25.20
N CYS A 457 -19.18 -26.86 -24.00
CA CYS A 457 -19.98 -25.70 -23.64
C CYS A 457 -19.45 -24.44 -24.31
N ARG A 458 -20.35 -23.75 -25.06
CA ARG A 458 -20.01 -22.46 -25.71
C ARG A 458 -20.08 -21.26 -24.79
N ASP A 459 -20.66 -21.44 -23.60
CA ASP A 459 -20.84 -20.38 -22.59
C ASP A 459 -19.65 -20.31 -21.64
N LEU A 460 -18.60 -21.11 -21.85
CA LEU A 460 -17.35 -21.00 -21.12
C LEU A 460 -16.57 -19.77 -21.57
N PRO A 461 -15.82 -19.12 -20.65
CA PRO A 461 -14.99 -17.98 -20.99
C PRO A 461 -14.01 -18.30 -22.13
N THR A 462 -13.94 -17.41 -23.10
CA THR A 462 -13.00 -17.45 -24.23
C THR A 462 -12.29 -16.10 -24.33
N ASP A 463 -11.22 -16.05 -25.12
CA ASP A 463 -10.44 -14.81 -25.31
C ASP A 463 -11.22 -13.69 -26.02
N HIS A 464 -12.35 -14.01 -26.64
CA HIS A 464 -13.15 -13.05 -27.40
C HIS A 464 -14.49 -12.68 -26.76
N VAL A 465 -15.03 -13.53 -25.89
CA VAL A 465 -16.34 -13.32 -25.26
C VAL A 465 -16.28 -13.74 -23.79
N SER A 466 -16.67 -12.83 -22.93
CA SER A 466 -16.85 -13.13 -21.51
C SER A 466 -18.18 -12.59 -21.01
N HIS A 467 -18.84 -13.41 -20.20
CA HIS A 467 -20.03 -13.03 -19.44
C HIS A 467 -19.75 -13.04 -17.92
N LEU A 468 -18.46 -13.11 -17.54
CA LEU A 468 -18.08 -13.00 -16.13
C LEU A 468 -18.41 -11.60 -15.60
N GLU A 469 -18.72 -11.56 -14.30
CA GLU A 469 -18.96 -10.32 -13.60
C GLU A 469 -17.73 -9.40 -13.69
N GLU A 470 -17.98 -8.13 -14.00
CA GLU A 470 -16.92 -7.10 -14.06
C GLU A 470 -16.73 -6.49 -12.67
N ARG A 471 -15.48 -6.40 -12.25
CA ARG A 471 -15.06 -5.73 -11.00
C ARG A 471 -14.45 -4.37 -11.34
N SER A 472 -15.09 -3.30 -10.87
CA SER A 472 -14.59 -1.92 -10.98
C SER A 472 -14.19 -1.32 -9.63
N ASP A 473 -14.35 -2.07 -8.55
CA ASP A 473 -14.16 -1.65 -7.16
C ASP A 473 -12.79 -2.04 -6.58
N LEU A 474 -11.89 -2.60 -7.41
CA LEU A 474 -10.56 -3.01 -6.98
C LEU A 474 -9.61 -1.82 -6.92
N ASP A 475 -9.05 -1.55 -5.75
CA ASP A 475 -8.07 -0.49 -5.54
C ASP A 475 -6.65 -1.09 -5.46
N PHE A 476 -5.78 -0.71 -6.40
CA PHE A 476 -4.37 -1.10 -6.48
C PHE A 476 -3.42 0.04 -6.08
N THR A 477 -3.89 1.03 -5.36
CA THR A 477 -3.07 2.18 -4.95
C THR A 477 -1.92 1.75 -4.05
N LYS A 478 -0.68 1.93 -4.54
CA LYS A 478 0.56 1.58 -3.83
C LYS A 478 1.12 2.74 -3.01
N CYS A 479 0.78 3.97 -3.32
CA CYS A 479 1.40 5.15 -2.74
C CYS A 479 0.43 6.31 -2.51
N THR A 480 0.82 7.19 -1.60
CA THR A 480 0.23 8.51 -1.39
C THR A 480 1.33 9.57 -1.52
N ALA A 481 1.01 10.85 -1.34
CA ALA A 481 2.03 11.91 -1.33
C ALA A 481 3.11 11.75 -0.23
N ASP A 482 2.84 10.96 0.81
CA ASP A 482 3.68 10.87 2.00
C ASP A 482 3.99 9.41 2.41
N SER A 483 3.56 8.42 1.63
CA SER A 483 3.83 7.00 1.91
C SER A 483 3.92 6.15 0.67
N GLN A 484 4.65 5.03 0.77
CA GLN A 484 4.78 4.00 -0.25
C GLN A 484 4.61 2.62 0.37
N ARG A 485 3.89 1.72 -0.32
CA ARG A 485 3.69 0.33 0.07
C ARG A 485 4.49 -0.60 -0.83
N PHE A 486 5.10 -1.62 -0.22
CA PHE A 486 5.74 -2.75 -0.90
C PHE A 486 5.15 -4.04 -0.39
N TYR A 487 4.99 -4.99 -1.29
CA TYR A 487 4.36 -6.27 -1.00
C TYR A 487 5.41 -7.38 -1.06
N PHE A 488 5.58 -8.13 0.03
CA PHE A 488 6.56 -9.19 0.18
C PHE A 488 5.86 -10.53 0.42
N ARG A 489 6.59 -11.63 0.33
CA ARG A 489 6.03 -12.97 0.56
C ARG A 489 5.38 -13.11 1.95
N ASN A 490 5.98 -12.53 2.97
CA ASN A 490 5.53 -12.61 4.37
C ASN A 490 4.62 -11.47 4.86
N GLY A 491 4.21 -10.55 3.99
CA GLY A 491 3.34 -9.41 4.33
C GLY A 491 3.60 -8.19 3.48
N TRP A 492 3.10 -7.04 3.89
CA TRP A 492 3.35 -5.78 3.20
C TRP A 492 4.00 -4.75 4.15
N VAL A 493 4.73 -3.84 3.57
CA VAL A 493 5.49 -2.82 4.29
C VAL A 493 5.06 -1.45 3.82
N GLU A 494 4.77 -0.55 4.76
CA GLU A 494 4.54 0.87 4.50
C GLU A 494 5.75 1.68 4.95
N VAL A 495 6.26 2.48 4.03
CA VAL A 495 7.38 3.40 4.27
C VAL A 495 6.84 4.82 4.28
N THR A 496 7.12 5.54 5.35
CA THR A 496 6.83 6.97 5.55
C THR A 496 8.11 7.69 5.96
N ALA A 497 8.09 9.01 6.05
CA ALA A 497 9.22 9.79 6.57
C ALA A 497 9.65 9.33 7.98
N ASP A 498 8.70 8.94 8.83
CA ASP A 498 8.93 8.65 10.25
C ASP A 498 9.24 7.16 10.53
N ALA A 499 8.76 6.24 9.68
CA ALA A 499 8.83 4.81 10.00
C ALA A 499 8.71 3.89 8.78
N ILE A 500 9.31 2.70 8.90
CA ILE A 500 9.11 1.55 8.04
C ILE A 500 8.34 0.51 8.87
N LYS A 501 7.08 0.22 8.50
CA LYS A 501 6.20 -0.67 9.27
C LYS A 501 5.77 -1.86 8.43
N GLN A 502 5.87 -3.06 9.01
CA GLN A 502 5.40 -4.30 8.39
C GLN A 502 4.02 -4.69 8.91
N TYR A 503 3.15 -5.19 8.01
CA TYR A 503 1.79 -5.62 8.28
C TYR A 503 1.52 -6.96 7.60
N ARG A 504 0.46 -7.66 8.06
CA ARG A 504 -0.01 -8.88 7.40
C ARG A 504 -0.98 -8.54 6.26
N TYR A 505 -1.10 -9.40 5.28
CA TYR A 505 -2.09 -9.21 4.19
C TYR A 505 -3.54 -9.14 4.69
N ALA A 506 -3.84 -9.79 5.82
CA ALA A 506 -5.16 -9.69 6.45
C ALA A 506 -5.50 -8.27 6.96
N ASP A 507 -4.49 -7.44 7.18
CA ASP A 507 -4.63 -6.06 7.65
C ASP A 507 -4.67 -5.05 6.48
N LEU A 508 -4.64 -5.54 5.22
CA LEU A 508 -4.78 -4.73 4.02
C LEU A 508 -6.27 -4.54 3.71
N ASP A 509 -6.86 -3.49 4.29
CA ASP A 509 -8.29 -3.19 4.16
C ASP A 509 -8.57 -2.34 2.91
N GLY A 510 -9.51 -2.80 2.09
CA GLY A 510 -9.98 -2.10 0.89
C GLY A 510 -8.99 -1.99 -0.28
N CYS A 511 -7.73 -2.38 -0.09
CA CYS A 511 -6.71 -2.37 -1.14
C CYS A 511 -6.41 -3.77 -1.66
N HIS A 512 -5.94 -3.83 -2.91
CA HIS A 512 -5.59 -5.07 -3.59
C HIS A 512 -4.16 -5.02 -4.10
N VAL A 513 -3.57 -6.19 -4.30
CA VAL A 513 -2.22 -6.33 -4.84
C VAL A 513 -2.21 -7.35 -5.97
N TRP A 514 -1.54 -7.02 -7.07
CA TRP A 514 -1.24 -8.00 -8.10
C TRP A 514 -0.28 -9.07 -7.57
N GLU A 515 -0.58 -10.35 -7.81
CA GLU A 515 0.27 -11.45 -7.35
C GLU A 515 1.69 -11.38 -7.93
N ASP A 516 1.83 -10.91 -9.17
CA ASP A 516 3.11 -10.69 -9.86
C ASP A 516 3.88 -9.44 -9.37
N ALA A 517 3.22 -8.55 -8.63
CA ALA A 517 3.87 -7.42 -7.94
C ALA A 517 4.35 -7.78 -6.52
N ILE A 518 4.11 -9.00 -6.06
CA ILE A 518 4.64 -9.47 -4.76
C ILE A 518 6.11 -9.85 -4.94
N ILE A 519 6.97 -9.14 -4.23
CA ILE A 519 8.41 -9.40 -4.21
C ILE A 519 8.64 -10.79 -3.59
N PRO A 520 9.36 -11.71 -4.29
CA PRO A 520 9.49 -13.13 -3.90
C PRO A 520 10.47 -13.37 -2.74
N HIS A 521 10.62 -12.38 -1.86
CA HIS A 521 11.48 -12.41 -0.68
C HIS A 521 10.68 -12.06 0.57
N ASP A 522 11.19 -12.45 1.74
CA ASP A 522 10.65 -12.04 3.02
C ASP A 522 11.29 -10.72 3.45
N TYR A 523 10.48 -9.76 3.88
CA TYR A 523 11.02 -8.57 4.55
C TYR A 523 11.31 -8.86 6.01
N ARG A 524 12.46 -8.33 6.49
CA ARG A 524 12.80 -8.21 7.90
C ARG A 524 13.28 -6.81 8.20
N SER A 525 12.84 -6.27 9.32
CA SER A 525 13.29 -4.97 9.82
C SER A 525 14.76 -5.03 10.22
N HIS A 526 15.53 -4.04 9.80
CA HIS A 526 16.93 -3.85 10.16
C HIS A 526 17.10 -2.53 10.92
N LYS A 527 18.17 -2.45 11.72
CA LYS A 527 18.60 -1.17 12.30
C LYS A 527 18.93 -0.18 11.18
N PRO A 528 18.89 1.14 11.43
CA PRO A 528 19.38 2.12 10.49
C PRO A 528 20.81 1.78 10.03
N MET A 529 21.02 1.73 8.72
CA MET A 529 22.30 1.38 8.10
C MET A 529 23.15 2.61 7.80
N PHE A 530 22.55 3.79 7.81
CA PHE A 530 23.21 5.08 7.67
C PHE A 530 22.41 6.15 8.39
N THR A 531 23.07 7.25 8.72
CA THR A 531 22.44 8.52 9.07
C THR A 531 22.93 9.59 8.11
N ALA A 532 22.01 10.43 7.64
CA ALA A 532 22.35 11.52 6.74
C ALA A 532 21.77 12.83 7.29
N GLU A 533 22.60 13.80 7.52
CA GLU A 533 22.22 15.09 8.11
C GLU A 533 22.62 16.24 7.17
N ARG A 534 21.77 17.25 7.12
CA ARG A 534 22.07 18.48 6.38
C ARG A 534 23.00 19.34 7.19
N LEU A 535 24.09 19.76 6.57
CA LEU A 535 25.11 20.64 7.17
C LEU A 535 24.68 22.12 7.05
N ASP A 536 25.31 22.99 7.84
CA ASP A 536 25.02 24.45 7.85
C ASP A 536 25.33 25.13 6.50
N ASP A 537 26.25 24.59 5.73
CA ASP A 537 26.60 25.04 4.38
C ASP A 537 25.64 24.59 3.28
N GLY A 538 24.60 23.81 3.64
CA GLY A 538 23.61 23.25 2.75
C GLY A 538 24.00 21.92 2.12
N GLY A 539 25.21 21.40 2.34
CA GLY A 539 25.66 20.07 1.97
C GLY A 539 25.10 18.98 2.89
N TYR A 540 25.52 17.74 2.68
CA TYR A 540 25.11 16.59 3.49
C TYR A 540 26.32 15.87 4.10
N GLY A 541 26.26 15.59 5.41
CA GLY A 541 27.10 14.63 6.09
C GLY A 541 26.41 13.25 6.12
N VAL A 542 27.14 12.18 5.84
CA VAL A 542 26.61 10.82 5.91
C VAL A 542 27.49 9.97 6.79
N GLU A 543 26.91 9.45 7.88
CA GLU A 543 27.59 8.49 8.73
C GLU A 543 27.27 7.07 8.26
N ILE A 544 28.28 6.24 8.11
CA ILE A 544 28.19 4.87 7.68
C ILE A 544 28.97 3.96 8.65
N PRO A 545 28.54 2.68 8.85
CA PRO A 545 29.32 1.72 9.63
C PRO A 545 30.60 1.33 8.90
N ASP A 546 31.62 0.90 9.64
CA ASP A 546 32.91 0.46 9.09
C ASP A 546 32.76 -0.62 8.03
N THR A 547 31.80 -1.52 8.24
CA THR A 547 31.41 -2.54 7.26
C THR A 547 29.91 -2.41 7.01
N PRO A 548 29.50 -1.95 5.80
CA PRO A 548 28.09 -1.90 5.44
C PRO A 548 27.44 -3.29 5.50
N PRO A 549 26.28 -3.44 6.18
CA PRO A 549 25.62 -4.74 6.31
C PRO A 549 24.95 -5.22 5.02
N SER A 550 24.76 -4.34 4.04
CA SER A 550 24.18 -4.61 2.74
C SER A 550 25.25 -4.55 1.66
N LYS A 551 25.30 -5.57 0.79
CA LYS A 551 26.23 -5.61 -0.34
C LYS A 551 25.94 -4.50 -1.35
N PHE A 552 24.66 -4.20 -1.58
CA PHE A 552 24.28 -3.08 -2.43
C PHE A 552 24.75 -1.75 -1.83
N PHE A 553 24.59 -1.57 -0.51
CA PHE A 553 25.08 -0.38 0.17
C PHE A 553 26.59 -0.22 0.05
N GLN A 554 27.36 -1.31 0.17
CA GLN A 554 28.81 -1.30 -0.04
C GLN A 554 29.17 -0.75 -1.42
N ILE A 555 28.47 -1.20 -2.48
CA ILE A 555 28.68 -0.67 -3.85
C ILE A 555 28.39 0.82 -3.91
N ILE A 556 27.28 1.28 -3.29
CA ILE A 556 26.89 2.69 -3.30
C ILE A 556 27.95 3.54 -2.61
N VAL A 557 28.49 3.09 -1.48
CA VAL A 557 29.61 3.74 -0.78
C VAL A 557 30.82 3.79 -1.69
N ASN A 558 31.29 2.65 -2.21
CA ASN A 558 32.51 2.57 -3.02
C ASN A 558 32.41 3.42 -4.30
N THR A 559 31.27 3.39 -4.99
CA THR A 559 31.07 4.22 -6.19
C THR A 559 30.90 5.70 -5.89
N SER A 560 30.77 6.10 -4.63
CA SER A 560 30.74 7.51 -4.18
C SER A 560 32.09 8.05 -3.74
N ARG A 561 33.10 7.18 -3.62
CA ARG A 561 34.46 7.56 -3.22
C ARG A 561 35.21 8.19 -4.40
N LEU A 562 35.05 9.49 -4.57
CA LEU A 562 35.61 10.23 -5.72
C LEU A 562 37.14 10.40 -5.62
N HIS A 563 37.70 10.32 -4.41
CA HIS A 563 39.10 10.53 -4.09
C HIS A 563 39.80 9.28 -3.57
N TRP A 564 39.26 8.07 -3.87
CA TRP A 564 39.77 6.78 -3.39
C TRP A 564 41.26 6.54 -3.71
N ARG A 565 41.74 6.99 -4.89
CA ARG A 565 43.15 6.82 -5.28
C ARG A 565 44.09 7.58 -4.35
N LYS A 566 43.71 8.81 -3.97
CA LYS A 566 44.50 9.61 -3.04
C LYS A 566 44.56 8.95 -1.66
N ALA A 567 43.43 8.42 -1.18
CA ALA A 567 43.37 7.76 0.11
C ALA A 567 44.06 6.40 0.14
N GLU A 568 43.82 5.51 -0.84
CA GLU A 568 44.28 4.13 -0.82
C GLU A 568 45.62 3.93 -1.52
N GLU A 569 45.79 4.46 -2.75
CA GLU A 569 47.04 4.33 -3.48
C GLU A 569 48.10 5.34 -3.04
N GLY A 570 47.69 6.55 -2.66
CA GLY A 570 48.56 7.62 -2.18
C GLY A 570 48.84 7.57 -0.69
N GLY A 571 48.02 6.85 0.10
CA GLY A 571 48.13 6.81 1.56
C GLY A 571 47.94 8.18 2.24
N LEU A 572 47.23 9.11 1.59
CA LEU A 572 47.01 10.48 2.06
C LEU A 572 45.63 10.64 2.67
N THR A 573 45.57 11.40 3.75
CA THR A 573 44.26 11.78 4.33
C THR A 573 43.54 12.76 3.40
N LEU A 574 42.26 12.53 3.20
CA LEU A 574 41.41 13.46 2.45
C LEU A 574 41.23 14.77 3.21
N THR A 575 41.14 15.85 2.49
CA THR A 575 40.75 17.15 3.05
C THR A 575 39.28 17.15 3.43
N ASP A 576 38.86 18.11 4.28
CA ASP A 576 37.45 18.26 4.65
C ASP A 576 36.55 18.51 3.44
N GLU A 577 37.05 19.22 2.41
CA GLU A 577 36.33 19.47 1.17
C GLU A 577 36.16 18.17 0.34
N GLU A 578 37.21 17.38 0.19
CA GLU A 578 37.17 16.11 -0.49
C GLU A 578 36.23 15.10 0.20
N GLN A 579 36.24 15.08 1.53
CA GLN A 579 35.29 14.26 2.31
C GLN A 579 33.86 14.72 2.11
N ARG A 580 33.60 16.04 2.08
CA ARG A 580 32.28 16.62 1.80
C ARG A 580 31.80 16.26 0.39
N GLU A 581 32.67 16.29 -0.61
CA GLU A 581 32.31 15.84 -1.98
C GLU A 581 31.87 14.36 -2.00
N GLU A 582 32.58 13.48 -1.28
CA GLU A 582 32.21 12.05 -1.19
C GLU A 582 30.89 11.85 -0.46
N HIS A 583 30.67 12.55 0.66
CA HIS A 583 29.40 12.52 1.40
C HIS A 583 28.24 13.08 0.57
N GLN A 584 28.45 14.17 -0.15
CA GLN A 584 27.44 14.77 -1.03
C GLN A 584 27.09 13.81 -2.20
N CYS A 585 28.11 13.15 -2.77
CA CYS A 585 27.92 12.14 -3.81
C CYS A 585 27.08 10.94 -3.29
N LEU A 586 27.41 10.48 -2.08
CA LEU A 586 26.68 9.40 -1.41
C LEU A 586 25.23 9.81 -1.11
N ALA A 587 25.01 10.96 -0.49
CA ALA A 587 23.68 11.45 -0.16
C ALA A 587 22.78 11.61 -1.41
N SER A 588 23.37 12.07 -2.53
CA SER A 588 22.67 12.16 -3.81
C SER A 588 22.19 10.79 -4.29
N LYS A 589 23.03 9.74 -4.20
CA LYS A 589 22.64 8.37 -4.59
C LYS A 589 21.58 7.78 -3.66
N LEU A 590 21.71 7.98 -2.34
CA LEU A 590 20.71 7.53 -1.36
C LEU A 590 19.35 8.16 -1.64
N ALA A 591 19.31 9.47 -1.87
CA ALA A 591 18.07 10.18 -2.23
C ALA A 591 17.52 9.72 -3.60
N CYS A 592 18.40 9.45 -4.57
CA CYS A 592 18.02 8.95 -5.89
C CYS A 592 17.38 7.55 -5.82
N ILE A 593 17.93 6.64 -5.03
CA ILE A 593 17.33 5.31 -4.76
C ILE A 593 15.92 5.51 -4.20
N GLY A 594 15.77 6.34 -3.18
CA GLY A 594 14.47 6.64 -2.58
C GLY A 594 13.49 7.24 -3.58
N TYR A 595 13.93 8.19 -4.40
CA TYR A 595 13.11 8.76 -5.47
C TYR A 595 12.63 7.71 -6.46
N LEU A 596 13.51 6.83 -6.94
CA LEU A 596 13.15 5.79 -7.91
C LEU A 596 12.13 4.80 -7.33
N LEU A 597 12.25 4.47 -6.04
CA LEU A 597 11.34 3.57 -5.33
C LEU A 597 9.98 4.21 -4.99
N PHE A 598 9.89 5.53 -4.96
CA PHE A 598 8.66 6.23 -4.62
C PHE A 598 7.73 6.36 -5.83
N GLY A 599 6.61 5.67 -5.83
CA GLY A 599 5.66 5.64 -6.96
C GLY A 599 4.90 6.96 -7.19
N TYR A 600 4.73 7.79 -6.16
CA TYR A 600 4.01 9.05 -6.31
C TYR A 600 4.77 10.05 -7.18
N LYS A 601 4.07 10.67 -8.14
CA LYS A 601 4.62 11.71 -9.03
C LYS A 601 3.98 13.06 -8.75
N SER A 602 4.82 14.08 -8.63
CA SER A 602 4.42 15.49 -8.53
C SER A 602 4.98 16.26 -9.74
N GLU A 603 4.21 17.19 -10.28
CA GLU A 603 4.67 18.04 -11.40
C GLU A 603 5.90 18.88 -11.03
N SER A 604 6.04 19.24 -9.75
CA SER A 604 7.15 20.00 -9.22
C SER A 604 8.40 19.16 -8.87
N GLU A 605 8.22 17.84 -8.67
CA GLU A 605 9.28 16.93 -8.21
C GLU A 605 9.40 15.71 -9.13
N THR A 606 9.61 15.96 -10.42
CA THR A 606 9.77 14.90 -11.41
C THR A 606 11.04 15.11 -12.23
N TRP A 607 11.96 14.16 -12.08
CA TRP A 607 13.27 14.18 -12.70
C TRP A 607 13.58 12.83 -13.35
N ALA A 608 14.56 12.84 -14.26
CA ALA A 608 15.15 11.65 -14.82
C ALA A 608 16.59 11.50 -14.30
N PRO A 609 16.89 10.54 -13.43
CA PRO A 609 18.23 10.22 -13.03
C PRO A 609 19.09 9.82 -14.24
N ILE A 610 20.30 10.37 -14.33
CA ILE A 610 21.29 10.04 -15.37
C ILE A 610 22.59 9.62 -14.70
N CYS A 611 22.92 8.34 -14.81
CA CYS A 611 24.13 7.76 -14.26
C CYS A 611 25.31 7.97 -15.19
N GLN A 612 26.37 8.65 -14.71
CA GLN A 612 27.57 9.01 -15.45
C GLN A 612 28.84 8.74 -14.65
N ASP A 613 29.98 8.54 -15.35
CA ASP A 613 31.28 8.38 -14.70
C ASP A 613 31.87 9.73 -14.29
N SER A 614 32.60 9.76 -13.17
CA SER A 614 33.36 10.91 -12.69
C SER A 614 34.71 11.07 -13.40
N LYS A 615 35.26 10.00 -13.97
CA LYS A 615 36.59 10.02 -14.61
C LYS A 615 36.56 10.88 -15.87
N LEU A 616 37.54 11.76 -15.98
CA LEU A 616 37.81 12.53 -17.19
C LEU A 616 38.33 11.56 -18.27
N ALA A 617 37.57 11.41 -19.37
CA ALA A 617 38.04 10.67 -20.54
C ALA A 617 39.16 11.44 -21.23
N GLU A 618 40.24 10.79 -21.57
CA GLU A 618 41.34 11.40 -22.33
C GLU A 618 40.98 11.61 -23.80
N SER A 619 39.94 10.91 -24.29
CA SER A 619 39.38 11.06 -25.64
C SER A 619 37.87 10.84 -25.70
N ASP A 620 37.20 11.39 -26.72
CA ASP A 620 35.78 11.22 -26.99
C ASP A 620 35.35 9.74 -27.19
N ASP A 621 36.26 8.87 -27.51
CA ASP A 621 36.03 7.46 -27.81
C ASP A 621 36.35 6.51 -26.63
N GLU A 622 36.87 7.01 -25.50
CA GLU A 622 37.13 6.20 -24.32
C GLU A 622 35.86 5.99 -23.48
N CYS A 623 35.38 4.78 -23.50
CA CYS A 623 34.30 4.32 -22.65
C CYS A 623 34.83 3.61 -21.41
N ASN A 624 34.62 4.15 -20.21
CA ASN A 624 34.96 3.47 -18.97
C ASN A 624 33.76 2.59 -18.58
N GLY A 625 33.78 1.32 -19.02
CA GLY A 625 32.80 0.31 -18.57
C GLY A 625 33.13 -0.19 -17.15
N GLY A 626 32.14 -0.76 -16.45
CA GLY A 626 32.39 -1.48 -15.20
C GLY A 626 32.24 -0.67 -13.90
N SER A 627 32.03 0.65 -13.96
CA SER A 627 31.86 1.50 -12.76
C SER A 627 30.59 1.26 -11.93
N GLY A 628 29.65 0.39 -12.39
CA GLY A 628 28.46 0.01 -11.64
C GLY A 628 27.17 0.77 -11.99
N LYS A 629 27.16 1.69 -12.97
CA LYS A 629 25.99 2.53 -13.37
C LYS A 629 24.73 1.71 -13.69
N SER A 630 24.83 0.81 -14.67
CA SER A 630 23.72 -0.06 -15.08
C SER A 630 23.32 -1.01 -13.95
N LEU A 631 24.29 -1.49 -13.15
CA LEU A 631 24.03 -2.35 -12.00
C LEU A 631 23.23 -1.61 -10.92
N PHE A 632 23.51 -0.34 -10.66
CA PHE A 632 22.75 0.53 -9.75
C PHE A 632 21.28 0.56 -10.11
N LEU A 633 20.94 0.87 -11.37
CA LEU A 633 19.54 0.94 -11.82
C LEU A 633 18.87 -0.44 -11.78
N LYS A 634 19.59 -1.48 -12.20
CA LYS A 634 19.10 -2.87 -12.17
C LYS A 634 18.87 -3.38 -10.74
N ALA A 635 19.69 -2.98 -9.77
CA ALA A 635 19.49 -3.34 -8.37
C ALA A 635 18.23 -2.68 -7.78
N VAL A 636 18.05 -1.36 -7.99
CA VAL A 636 16.84 -0.65 -7.55
C VAL A 636 15.58 -1.24 -8.18
N SER A 637 15.64 -1.63 -9.45
CA SER A 637 14.49 -2.19 -10.16
C SER A 637 14.02 -3.56 -9.65
N ARG A 638 14.80 -4.25 -8.77
CA ARG A 638 14.38 -5.52 -8.16
C ARG A 638 13.13 -5.39 -7.26
N LEU A 639 12.83 -4.20 -6.79
CA LEU A 639 11.61 -3.90 -6.03
C LEU A 639 10.49 -3.28 -6.89
N LEU A 640 10.70 -3.13 -8.19
CA LEU A 640 9.82 -2.39 -9.11
C LEU A 640 9.48 -3.22 -10.34
N ASN A 641 8.32 -2.94 -10.93
CA ASN A 641 8.01 -3.42 -12.27
C ASN A 641 8.73 -2.55 -13.31
N MET A 642 9.74 -3.10 -13.95
CA MET A 642 10.72 -2.40 -14.77
C MET A 642 10.57 -2.73 -16.26
N PHE A 643 10.64 -1.70 -17.11
CA PHE A 643 10.76 -1.83 -18.55
C PHE A 643 12.19 -1.41 -18.98
N TYR A 644 12.87 -2.26 -19.77
CA TYR A 644 14.26 -2.04 -20.16
C TYR A 644 14.37 -1.67 -21.63
N ILE A 645 15.15 -0.61 -21.92
CA ILE A 645 15.48 -0.14 -23.27
C ILE A 645 17.00 -0.14 -23.42
N ASP A 646 17.51 -0.91 -24.38
CA ASP A 646 18.89 -0.85 -24.84
C ASP A 646 19.04 0.27 -25.86
N ALA A 647 19.77 1.34 -25.51
CA ALA A 647 19.88 2.56 -26.29
C ALA A 647 21.25 2.78 -26.94
N HIS A 648 22.02 1.71 -27.18
CA HIS A 648 23.33 1.82 -27.85
C HIS A 648 23.22 2.25 -29.35
N VAL A 649 22.02 2.20 -29.94
CA VAL A 649 21.76 2.64 -31.29
C VAL A 649 21.11 4.01 -31.27
N PRO A 650 21.72 5.07 -31.88
CA PRO A 650 21.20 6.45 -31.78
C PRO A 650 19.81 6.66 -32.39
N THR A 651 19.40 5.80 -33.31
CA THR A 651 18.10 5.85 -33.99
C THR A 651 16.99 5.11 -33.23
N ILE A 652 17.24 4.66 -31.99
CA ILE A 652 16.25 3.94 -31.20
C ILE A 652 14.95 4.76 -30.99
N THR A 653 15.08 6.08 -30.93
CA THR A 653 13.95 7.02 -30.77
C THR A 653 13.05 7.13 -32.01
N ASP A 654 13.49 6.61 -33.17
CA ASP A 654 12.70 6.58 -34.40
C ASP A 654 11.73 5.38 -34.40
N ASN A 655 11.91 4.45 -33.47
CA ASN A 655 11.02 3.31 -33.32
C ASN A 655 9.70 3.74 -32.64
N ARG A 656 8.60 3.76 -33.38
CA ARG A 656 7.27 4.11 -32.90
C ARG A 656 6.73 3.14 -31.82
N PHE A 657 7.23 1.91 -31.79
CA PHE A 657 6.90 0.86 -30.84
C PHE A 657 7.92 0.74 -29.68
N LEU A 658 8.70 1.78 -29.43
CA LEU A 658 9.76 1.75 -28.40
C LEU A 658 9.20 1.41 -27.00
N PHE A 659 7.97 1.76 -26.73
CA PHE A 659 7.29 1.55 -25.45
C PHE A 659 6.25 0.42 -25.50
N ASP A 660 6.32 -0.46 -26.50
CA ASP A 660 5.47 -1.65 -26.58
C ASP A 660 5.73 -2.54 -25.36
N GLY A 661 4.68 -2.80 -24.55
CA GLY A 661 4.76 -3.51 -23.27
C GLY A 661 4.83 -2.62 -22.01
N VAL A 662 4.88 -1.29 -22.14
CA VAL A 662 4.71 -0.37 -21.02
C VAL A 662 3.23 -0.29 -20.64
N THR A 663 2.90 -0.48 -19.36
CA THR A 663 1.53 -0.45 -18.83
C THR A 663 1.43 0.49 -17.63
N GLU A 664 0.22 0.71 -17.11
CA GLU A 664 0.00 1.47 -15.85
C GLU A 664 0.69 0.83 -14.63
N ASP A 665 1.02 -0.45 -14.70
CA ASP A 665 1.75 -1.16 -13.64
C ASP A 665 3.28 -1.00 -13.76
N THR A 666 3.79 -0.41 -14.84
CA THR A 666 5.22 -0.16 -15.01
C THR A 666 5.65 0.98 -14.09
N ASP A 667 6.58 0.72 -13.18
CA ASP A 667 7.08 1.68 -12.20
C ASP A 667 8.27 2.49 -12.73
N LEU A 668 9.17 1.83 -13.49
CA LEU A 668 10.44 2.40 -13.94
C LEU A 668 10.79 1.96 -15.36
N ILE A 669 11.18 2.91 -16.21
CA ILE A 669 11.84 2.65 -17.50
C ILE A 669 13.33 2.92 -17.34
N ILE A 670 14.16 1.90 -17.62
CA ILE A 670 15.62 2.03 -17.66
C ILE A 670 16.06 2.13 -19.11
N VAL A 671 16.67 3.25 -19.47
CA VAL A 671 17.31 3.47 -20.77
C VAL A 671 18.81 3.31 -20.58
N ASP A 672 19.32 2.14 -20.94
CA ASP A 672 20.72 1.73 -20.67
C ASP A 672 21.60 1.87 -21.91
N GLU A 673 22.92 1.96 -21.72
CA GLU A 673 23.92 2.06 -22.78
C GLU A 673 23.62 3.21 -23.77
N CYS A 674 23.18 4.38 -23.26
CA CYS A 674 22.80 5.49 -24.11
C CYS A 674 23.93 5.96 -25.04
N ASP A 675 23.73 5.91 -26.38
CA ASP A 675 24.68 6.47 -27.37
C ASP A 675 24.84 7.99 -27.18
N ARG A 676 26.02 8.51 -27.51
CA ARG A 676 26.35 9.94 -27.43
C ARG A 676 25.45 10.84 -28.28
N ARG A 677 24.74 10.30 -29.27
CA ARG A 677 23.84 11.00 -30.19
C ARG A 677 22.38 10.76 -29.87
N LEU A 678 22.05 10.10 -28.75
CA LEU A 678 20.68 9.85 -28.32
C LEU A 678 19.93 11.17 -28.18
N ASN A 679 18.75 11.23 -28.76
CA ASN A 679 17.88 12.42 -28.66
C ASN A 679 17.13 12.41 -27.31
N PHE A 680 17.68 13.05 -26.30
CA PHE A 680 17.05 13.16 -24.97
C PHE A 680 15.74 13.97 -24.99
N ASP A 681 15.60 14.94 -25.93
CA ASP A 681 14.37 15.76 -26.04
C ASP A 681 13.13 14.90 -26.31
N PHE A 682 13.33 13.73 -26.96
CA PHE A 682 12.27 12.74 -27.19
C PHE A 682 11.61 12.25 -25.89
N PHE A 683 12.37 12.16 -24.80
CA PHE A 683 11.88 11.67 -23.51
C PHE A 683 11.27 12.78 -22.64
N PHE A 684 11.58 14.05 -22.87
CA PHE A 684 11.20 15.16 -21.99
C PHE A 684 9.69 15.27 -21.77
N GLY A 685 8.91 15.11 -22.84
CA GLY A 685 7.46 15.16 -22.75
C GLY A 685 6.87 14.01 -21.92
N ARG A 686 7.58 12.88 -21.83
CA ARG A 686 7.17 11.68 -21.08
C ARG A 686 7.65 11.69 -19.64
N ILE A 687 8.71 12.44 -19.33
CA ILE A 687 9.20 12.64 -17.97
C ILE A 687 8.20 13.50 -17.20
N THR A 688 7.73 14.61 -17.80
CA THR A 688 6.91 15.64 -17.14
C THR A 688 5.44 15.66 -17.58
N GLY A 689 5.00 14.71 -18.39
CA GLY A 689 3.63 14.63 -18.90
C GLY A 689 3.14 13.19 -18.99
N ASP A 690 2.01 13.03 -19.68
CA ASP A 690 1.41 11.72 -19.91
C ASP A 690 2.33 10.82 -20.74
N MET A 691 2.35 9.54 -20.42
CA MET A 691 3.08 8.53 -21.18
C MET A 691 2.27 8.10 -22.39
N LYS A 692 2.77 8.37 -23.59
CA LYS A 692 2.16 7.98 -24.86
C LYS A 692 3.01 6.91 -25.53
N GLY A 693 2.37 5.85 -26.02
CA GLY A 693 3.01 4.79 -26.77
C GLY A 693 2.09 4.13 -27.78
N GLU A 694 2.68 3.34 -28.64
CA GLU A 694 1.95 2.50 -29.59
C GLU A 694 2.32 1.03 -29.33
N GLU A 695 1.31 0.19 -29.29
CA GLU A 695 1.46 -1.26 -29.13
C GLU A 695 1.13 -1.94 -30.47
N LYS A 696 1.93 -2.93 -30.86
CA LYS A 696 1.76 -3.60 -32.13
C LYS A 696 0.43 -4.37 -32.18
N GLY A 697 -0.46 -3.96 -33.08
CA GLY A 697 -1.79 -4.60 -33.27
C GLY A 697 -2.89 -4.04 -32.36
N ASN A 698 -2.61 -3.11 -31.47
CA ASN A 698 -3.56 -2.44 -30.59
C ASN A 698 -3.71 -0.95 -30.92
N HIS A 699 -4.58 -0.26 -30.18
CA HIS A 699 -4.70 1.20 -30.28
C HIS A 699 -3.53 1.86 -29.53
N PRO A 700 -3.12 3.09 -29.94
CA PRO A 700 -2.21 3.88 -29.14
C PRO A 700 -2.75 4.03 -27.71
N PHE A 701 -1.87 3.89 -26.73
CA PHE A 701 -2.24 4.03 -25.32
C PHE A 701 -1.77 5.37 -24.74
N LEU A 702 -2.48 5.81 -23.72
CA LEU A 702 -2.16 7.00 -22.94
C LEU A 702 -2.23 6.64 -21.46
N ILE A 703 -1.10 6.69 -20.76
CA ILE A 703 -1.05 6.55 -19.31
C ILE A 703 -0.96 7.96 -18.72
N PRO A 704 -1.92 8.36 -17.86
CA PRO A 704 -1.89 9.67 -17.21
C PRO A 704 -0.60 9.90 -16.41
N PHE A 705 -0.14 11.14 -16.33
CA PHE A 705 1.11 11.50 -15.66
C PHE A 705 1.25 10.90 -14.26
N ALA A 706 0.20 10.93 -13.43
CA ALA A 706 0.22 10.41 -12.07
C ALA A 706 0.48 8.89 -11.98
N LYS A 707 0.19 8.14 -13.04
CA LYS A 707 0.40 6.69 -13.15
C LYS A 707 1.54 6.32 -14.09
N SER A 708 2.15 7.29 -14.77
CA SER A 708 3.21 7.02 -15.74
C SER A 708 4.52 6.63 -15.05
N PRO A 709 5.32 5.71 -15.63
CA PRO A 709 6.58 5.29 -15.06
C PRO A 709 7.60 6.44 -14.96
N LYS A 710 8.55 6.34 -14.04
CA LYS A 710 9.75 7.16 -14.04
C LYS A 710 10.72 6.65 -15.09
N ILE A 711 11.59 7.54 -15.58
CA ILE A 711 12.60 7.18 -16.58
C ILE A 711 13.97 7.48 -16.00
N ALA A 712 14.89 6.52 -16.08
CA ALA A 712 16.27 6.67 -15.66
C ALA A 712 17.23 6.23 -16.79
N PHE A 713 18.37 6.87 -16.87
CA PHE A 713 19.34 6.68 -17.95
C PHE A 713 20.71 6.23 -17.38
N ALA A 714 21.40 5.37 -18.12
CA ALA A 714 22.81 5.10 -17.90
C ALA A 714 23.61 5.32 -19.19
N THR A 715 24.67 6.08 -19.08
CA THR A 715 25.53 6.44 -20.25
C THR A 715 26.99 6.47 -19.86
N ASN A 716 27.84 6.11 -20.82
CA ASN A 716 29.30 6.26 -20.75
C ASN A 716 29.75 7.63 -21.32
N TYR A 717 28.85 8.35 -21.97
CA TYR A 717 29.13 9.61 -22.68
C TYR A 717 28.62 10.82 -21.89
N VAL A 718 29.22 11.98 -22.18
CA VAL A 718 28.82 13.27 -21.64
C VAL A 718 27.60 13.79 -22.39
N LEU A 719 26.63 14.31 -21.67
CA LEU A 719 25.47 14.96 -22.26
C LEU A 719 25.88 16.28 -22.95
N LYS A 720 25.57 16.41 -24.24
CA LYS A 720 26.02 17.56 -25.06
C LYS A 720 25.13 18.82 -24.98
N LYS A 721 24.03 18.80 -24.24
CA LYS A 721 23.07 19.91 -24.19
C LYS A 721 22.78 20.32 -22.76
N HIS A 722 23.11 21.56 -22.46
CA HIS A 722 22.80 22.25 -21.18
C HIS A 722 21.95 23.47 -21.45
N ASP A 723 20.67 23.24 -21.82
CA ASP A 723 19.67 24.29 -21.76
C ASP A 723 18.91 24.22 -20.44
N ALA A 724 18.31 25.32 -20.02
CA ALA A 724 17.51 25.40 -18.79
C ALA A 724 16.34 24.39 -18.76
N SER A 725 15.91 23.88 -19.92
CA SER A 725 14.87 22.86 -20.04
C SER A 725 15.39 21.48 -19.64
N THR A 726 16.60 21.13 -20.07
CA THR A 726 17.30 19.89 -19.73
C THR A 726 17.67 19.87 -18.26
N GLU A 727 18.29 20.94 -17.75
CA GLU A 727 18.73 21.02 -16.34
C GLU A 727 17.60 20.84 -15.33
N ARG A 728 16.39 21.29 -15.63
CA ARG A 728 15.24 21.12 -14.76
C ARG A 728 14.75 19.66 -14.68
N ARG A 729 15.01 18.87 -15.72
CA ARG A 729 14.46 17.50 -15.87
C ARG A 729 15.43 16.40 -15.55
N ILE A 730 16.73 16.65 -15.62
CA ILE A 730 17.75 15.63 -15.36
C ILE A 730 18.22 15.69 -13.90
N TRP A 731 18.56 14.54 -13.34
CA TRP A 731 19.21 14.42 -12.04
C TRP A 731 20.53 13.63 -12.20
N PRO A 732 21.68 14.30 -12.36
CA PRO A 732 22.95 13.62 -12.53
C PRO A 732 23.27 12.73 -11.33
N GLN A 733 23.82 11.55 -11.59
CA GLN A 733 24.36 10.63 -10.61
C GLN A 733 25.80 10.29 -11.01
N VAL A 734 26.74 10.62 -10.14
CA VAL A 734 28.19 10.50 -10.42
C VAL A 734 28.72 9.20 -9.86
N PHE A 735 29.39 8.42 -10.68
CA PHE A 735 30.04 7.17 -10.29
C PHE A 735 31.56 7.32 -10.34
N SER A 736 32.26 7.03 -9.25
CA SER A 736 33.72 6.99 -9.22
C SER A 736 34.24 5.81 -10.03
N ASP A 737 35.49 5.88 -10.38
CA ASP A 737 36.26 4.80 -11.01
C ASP A 737 36.86 3.82 -9.99
N TYR A 738 36.24 3.69 -8.81
CA TYR A 738 36.67 2.72 -7.78
C TYR A 738 36.69 1.29 -8.34
N TYR A 739 35.63 0.93 -9.08
CA TYR A 739 35.58 -0.31 -9.86
C TYR A 739 36.08 -0.03 -11.27
N HIS A 740 37.15 -0.73 -11.68
CA HIS A 740 37.80 -0.54 -12.94
C HIS A 740 38.57 -1.80 -13.38
N GLU A 741 38.96 -1.84 -14.65
CA GLU A 741 39.83 -2.84 -15.18
C GLU A 741 41.22 -2.22 -15.46
N ALA A 742 42.28 -2.83 -14.94
CA ALA A 742 43.66 -2.44 -15.27
C ALA A 742 44.03 -3.01 -16.62
N THR A 743 44.41 -2.11 -17.53
CA THR A 743 44.86 -2.47 -18.89
C THR A 743 46.26 -1.90 -19.17
N ARG A 744 46.86 -2.27 -20.28
CA ARG A 744 48.15 -1.68 -20.68
C ARG A 744 48.05 -0.21 -21.09
N GLN A 745 46.84 0.29 -21.28
CA GLN A 745 46.57 1.61 -21.81
C GLN A 745 46.15 2.61 -20.71
N ASN A 746 45.85 2.13 -19.49
CA ASN A 746 45.48 2.98 -18.37
C ASN A 746 46.53 2.85 -17.24
N ASP A 747 46.40 3.71 -16.23
CA ASP A 747 47.37 3.86 -15.14
C ASP A 747 46.97 3.14 -13.85
N TYR A 748 45.95 2.24 -13.91
CA TYR A 748 45.56 1.44 -12.75
C TYR A 748 46.57 0.34 -12.42
N ARG A 749 46.85 0.16 -11.12
CA ARG A 749 47.79 -0.84 -10.63
C ARG A 749 47.24 -2.24 -10.64
N GLU A 750 45.96 -2.39 -10.43
CA GLU A 750 45.24 -3.66 -10.36
C GLU A 750 43.82 -3.47 -10.90
N SER A 751 43.13 -4.55 -11.27
CA SER A 751 41.72 -4.52 -11.60
C SER A 751 40.89 -4.69 -10.34
N ARG A 752 39.78 -3.93 -10.23
CA ARG A 752 38.81 -4.04 -9.13
C ARG A 752 37.42 -4.28 -9.72
N SER A 753 36.94 -5.48 -9.57
CA SER A 753 35.60 -5.81 -10.01
C SER A 753 34.63 -5.85 -8.79
N ILE A 754 33.38 -5.50 -9.05
CA ILE A 754 32.31 -5.60 -8.04
C ILE A 754 32.18 -7.04 -7.52
N ARG A 755 32.32 -8.01 -8.41
CA ARG A 755 32.26 -9.43 -8.04
C ARG A 755 33.37 -9.86 -7.08
N ASP A 756 34.60 -9.42 -7.30
CA ASP A 756 35.74 -9.78 -6.44
C ASP A 756 35.59 -9.13 -5.06
N ASP A 757 35.07 -7.88 -5.01
CA ASP A 757 34.83 -7.14 -3.77
C ASP A 757 33.72 -7.77 -2.92
N LEU A 758 32.63 -8.21 -3.54
CA LEU A 758 31.50 -8.83 -2.85
C LEU A 758 31.65 -10.34 -2.65
N GLY A 759 32.55 -11.01 -3.35
CA GLY A 759 32.64 -12.46 -3.42
C GLY A 759 31.53 -13.16 -4.20
N CYS A 760 30.60 -12.40 -4.78
CA CYS A 760 29.47 -12.92 -5.55
C CYS A 760 28.91 -11.85 -6.52
N ASN A 761 27.99 -12.24 -7.41
CA ASN A 761 27.27 -11.28 -8.23
C ASN A 761 26.16 -10.62 -7.40
N LEU A 762 26.07 -9.28 -7.45
CA LEU A 762 25.03 -8.53 -6.77
C LEU A 762 23.63 -9.04 -7.14
N MET A 763 22.82 -9.39 -6.14
CA MET A 763 21.48 -9.94 -6.32
C MET A 763 21.42 -11.12 -7.31
N GLY A 764 22.50 -11.90 -7.37
CA GLY A 764 22.66 -13.07 -8.23
C GLY A 764 22.17 -14.36 -7.57
N THR A 765 22.47 -15.49 -8.23
CA THR A 765 22.08 -16.83 -7.77
C THR A 765 22.82 -17.29 -6.52
N GLU A 766 23.94 -16.64 -6.20
CA GLU A 766 24.76 -16.92 -5.00
C GLU A 766 24.24 -16.21 -3.74
N TYR A 767 23.24 -15.28 -3.89
CA TYR A 767 22.64 -14.60 -2.76
C TYR A 767 21.78 -15.54 -1.91
N ASP A 768 21.98 -15.48 -0.62
CA ASP A 768 21.03 -16.09 0.33
C ASP A 768 19.91 -15.12 0.71
N GLU A 769 18.95 -15.60 1.48
CA GLU A 769 17.81 -14.78 1.90
C GLU A 769 18.22 -13.65 2.87
N HIS A 770 19.34 -13.80 3.59
CA HIS A 770 19.87 -12.76 4.46
C HIS A 770 20.46 -11.58 3.65
N ASP A 771 21.20 -11.88 2.58
CA ASP A 771 21.71 -10.86 1.65
C ASP A 771 20.57 -10.05 1.04
N TRP A 772 19.52 -10.75 0.56
CA TRP A 772 18.32 -10.08 0.03
C TRP A 772 17.64 -9.19 1.06
N GLN A 773 17.46 -9.66 2.29
CA GLN A 773 16.83 -8.90 3.36
C GLN A 773 17.61 -7.65 3.72
N ALA A 774 18.93 -7.73 3.75
CA ALA A 774 19.81 -6.58 4.01
C ALA A 774 19.71 -5.53 2.90
N ASP A 775 19.79 -5.95 1.62
CA ASP A 775 19.72 -5.04 0.48
C ASP A 775 18.32 -4.41 0.35
N ILE A 776 17.25 -5.17 0.57
CA ILE A 776 15.88 -4.66 0.61
C ILE A 776 15.72 -3.63 1.73
N ALA A 777 16.17 -3.94 2.94
CA ALA A 777 16.08 -3.02 4.07
C ALA A 777 16.85 -1.73 3.82
N PHE A 778 18.04 -1.79 3.23
CA PHE A 778 18.81 -0.63 2.81
C PHE A 778 18.01 0.24 1.81
N MET A 779 17.45 -0.36 0.77
CA MET A 779 16.67 0.36 -0.24
C MET A 779 15.44 1.05 0.37
N LEU A 780 14.72 0.38 1.30
CA LEU A 780 13.59 1.00 1.99
C LEU A 780 14.03 2.13 2.94
N GLN A 781 15.21 2.04 3.55
CA GLN A 781 15.78 3.14 4.34
C GLN A 781 16.17 4.34 3.45
N CYS A 782 16.65 4.11 2.22
CA CYS A 782 16.86 5.17 1.24
C CYS A 782 15.53 5.88 0.89
N LEU A 783 14.44 5.13 0.74
CA LEU A 783 13.12 5.72 0.53
C LEU A 783 12.64 6.52 1.75
N GLN A 784 12.82 6.00 2.96
CA GLN A 784 12.50 6.73 4.19
C GLN A 784 13.29 8.04 4.26
N PHE A 785 14.58 8.02 3.95
CA PHE A 785 15.43 9.22 3.86
C PHE A 785 14.87 10.20 2.84
N TYR A 786 14.55 9.76 1.62
CA TYR A 786 13.97 10.63 0.60
C TYR A 786 12.65 11.29 1.06
N LEU A 787 11.78 10.53 1.71
CA LEU A 787 10.50 11.04 2.23
C LEU A 787 10.68 12.01 3.40
N SER A 788 11.74 11.88 4.20
CA SER A 788 12.06 12.78 5.32
C SER A 788 12.58 14.15 4.86
N LEU A 789 13.08 14.25 3.62
CA LEU A 789 13.56 15.51 3.06
C LEU A 789 12.40 16.49 2.81
N PRO A 790 12.61 17.80 3.04
CA PRO A 790 11.60 18.81 2.76
C PRO A 790 11.16 18.80 1.29
N LYS A 791 9.87 18.95 1.03
CA LYS A 791 9.33 19.08 -0.34
C LYS A 791 10.01 20.28 -1.05
N GLY A 792 10.46 20.08 -2.28
CA GLY A 792 11.24 21.06 -3.05
C GLY A 792 12.76 20.96 -2.85
N GLU A 793 13.24 20.27 -1.82
CA GLU A 793 14.69 20.06 -1.56
C GLU A 793 15.12 18.59 -1.71
N ARG A 794 14.23 17.74 -2.15
CA ARG A 794 14.44 16.27 -2.30
C ARG A 794 15.45 15.87 -3.37
N ARG A 795 15.77 16.79 -4.29
CA ARG A 795 16.76 16.58 -5.35
C ARG A 795 18.15 16.99 -4.83
N ILE A 796 18.85 16.10 -4.16
CA ILE A 796 20.22 16.32 -3.70
C ILE A 796 21.15 16.22 -4.91
N MET A 797 21.78 17.32 -5.30
CA MET A 797 22.72 17.34 -6.42
C MET A 797 24.07 16.76 -5.99
N PRO A 798 24.71 15.90 -6.80
CA PRO A 798 26.07 15.45 -6.56
C PRO A 798 27.07 16.59 -6.81
N PRO A 799 28.34 16.47 -6.41
CA PRO A 799 29.39 17.44 -6.76
C PRO A 799 29.62 17.41 -8.28
N LEU A 800 29.31 18.54 -8.95
CA LEU A 800 29.32 18.63 -10.40
C LEU A 800 30.67 19.11 -10.97
N GLY A 801 31.62 19.55 -10.14
CA GLY A 801 32.89 20.12 -10.60
C GLY A 801 33.64 19.23 -11.59
N ARG A 802 33.72 17.93 -11.33
CA ARG A 802 34.38 16.94 -12.23
C ARG A 802 33.58 16.67 -13.50
N ILE A 803 32.25 16.67 -13.44
CA ILE A 803 31.40 16.54 -14.66
C ILE A 803 31.57 17.77 -15.51
N GLY A 804 31.52 18.97 -14.97
CA GLY A 804 31.76 20.21 -15.70
C GLY A 804 33.11 20.24 -16.40
N LEU A 805 34.15 19.82 -15.70
CA LEU A 805 35.49 19.66 -16.31
C LEU A 805 35.53 18.62 -17.42
N ARG A 806 34.86 17.47 -17.23
CA ARG A 806 34.75 16.42 -18.26
C ARG A 806 34.03 16.93 -19.48
N GLU A 807 32.94 17.67 -19.32
CA GLU A 807 32.18 18.28 -20.40
C GLU A 807 33.01 19.31 -21.15
N GLN A 808 33.75 20.15 -20.46
CA GLN A 808 34.67 21.11 -21.06
C GLN A 808 35.78 20.37 -21.83
N MET A 809 36.39 19.33 -21.24
CA MET A 809 37.42 18.54 -21.94
C MET A 809 36.89 17.80 -23.15
N ALA A 810 35.67 17.24 -23.07
CA ALA A 810 35.02 16.60 -24.23
C ALA A 810 34.66 17.62 -25.32
N ALA A 811 34.32 18.86 -24.97
CA ALA A 811 34.09 19.93 -25.93
C ALA A 811 35.34 20.41 -26.61
N VAL A 812 36.46 20.40 -25.89
CA VAL A 812 37.78 20.81 -26.43
C VAL A 812 38.47 19.71 -27.26
N GLY A 813 38.41 18.44 -26.81
CA GLY A 813 39.08 17.29 -27.36
C GLY A 813 40.59 17.26 -27.05
N LYS A 814 41.16 16.04 -26.85
CA LYS A 814 42.53 15.83 -26.35
C LYS A 814 43.58 16.48 -27.28
N ASP A 815 43.50 16.17 -28.56
CA ASP A 815 44.52 16.61 -29.52
C ASP A 815 44.48 18.13 -29.73
N PHE A 816 43.24 18.74 -29.68
CA PHE A 816 43.11 20.18 -29.76
C PHE A 816 43.64 20.84 -28.46
N LYS A 817 43.35 20.22 -27.30
CA LYS A 817 43.87 20.71 -26.02
C LYS A 817 45.39 20.72 -26.02
N GLN A 818 46.01 19.58 -26.41
CA GLN A 818 47.48 19.47 -26.41
C GLN A 818 48.09 20.52 -27.35
N TRP A 819 47.58 20.63 -28.58
CA TRP A 819 48.02 21.68 -29.50
C TRP A 819 47.84 23.09 -28.95
N ALA A 820 46.67 23.36 -28.34
CA ALA A 820 46.36 24.67 -27.79
C ALA A 820 47.17 25.02 -26.56
N ASP A 821 47.45 24.06 -25.68
CA ASP A 821 48.33 24.21 -24.50
C ASP A 821 49.75 24.63 -24.97
N ASP A 822 50.27 24.04 -26.05
CA ASP A 822 51.58 24.36 -26.61
C ASP A 822 51.55 25.71 -27.40
N PHE A 823 50.53 25.91 -28.22
CA PHE A 823 50.41 27.09 -29.10
C PHE A 823 50.08 28.35 -28.34
N LEU A 824 49.19 28.27 -27.34
CA LEU A 824 48.72 29.39 -26.49
C LEU A 824 49.38 29.40 -25.10
N ALA A 825 50.57 28.83 -24.98
CA ALA A 825 51.36 28.93 -23.74
C ALA A 825 51.69 30.40 -23.40
N GLU A 826 51.78 30.73 -22.13
CA GLU A 826 52.03 32.12 -21.65
C GLU A 826 53.29 32.73 -22.23
N ASP A 827 54.32 31.94 -22.55
CA ASP A 827 55.59 32.35 -23.10
C ASP A 827 55.65 32.16 -24.66
N GLY A 828 54.57 31.64 -25.26
CA GLY A 828 54.49 31.33 -26.67
C GLY A 828 54.29 32.54 -27.62
N GLY A 829 53.93 33.69 -27.08
CA GLY A 829 53.80 34.95 -27.86
C GLY A 829 52.54 34.99 -28.72
N HIS A 830 51.55 34.14 -28.46
CA HIS A 830 50.31 34.09 -29.24
C HIS A 830 49.10 34.54 -28.39
N LEU A 831 49.30 35.01 -27.17
CA LEU A 831 48.31 35.67 -26.32
C LEU A 831 48.38 37.19 -26.49
N ASP A 832 47.32 37.91 -26.20
CA ASP A 832 47.19 39.35 -26.15
C ASP A 832 47.53 40.04 -27.48
N CYS A 833 47.32 39.33 -28.62
CA CYS A 833 47.50 39.84 -29.96
C CYS A 833 46.42 39.33 -30.90
N GLU A 834 46.25 40.02 -32.07
CA GLU A 834 45.36 39.58 -33.13
C GLU A 834 46.01 38.43 -33.93
N LEU A 835 45.39 37.27 -33.90
CA LEU A 835 45.80 36.08 -34.64
C LEU A 835 44.88 35.82 -35.80
N LYS A 836 45.41 35.61 -36.99
CA LYS A 836 44.63 35.29 -38.15
C LYS A 836 44.03 33.88 -38.08
N ALA A 837 42.73 33.75 -38.23
CA ALA A 837 42.01 32.50 -38.07
C ALA A 837 42.49 31.41 -39.05
N GLU A 838 42.81 31.81 -40.30
CA GLU A 838 43.33 30.88 -41.31
C GLU A 838 44.71 30.31 -40.94
N ASP A 839 45.59 31.12 -40.34
CA ASP A 839 46.93 30.69 -39.96
C ASP A 839 46.89 29.77 -38.72
N MET A 840 46.04 30.06 -37.74
CA MET A 840 45.81 29.19 -36.59
C MET A 840 45.27 27.82 -37.04
N LEU A 841 44.26 27.80 -37.88
CA LEU A 841 43.70 26.57 -38.44
C LEU A 841 44.74 25.79 -39.25
N ALA A 842 45.53 26.49 -40.08
CA ALA A 842 46.59 25.85 -40.87
C ALA A 842 47.69 25.22 -39.97
N ALA A 843 48.11 25.93 -38.91
CA ALA A 843 49.06 25.40 -37.92
C ALA A 843 48.52 24.12 -37.24
N PHE A 844 47.26 24.17 -36.74
CA PHE A 844 46.62 22.99 -36.14
C PHE A 844 46.53 21.81 -37.11
N ASN A 845 46.02 22.04 -38.33
CA ASN A 845 45.86 20.97 -39.31
C ASN A 845 47.23 20.41 -39.80
N ALA A 846 48.29 21.24 -39.84
CA ALA A 846 49.60 20.79 -40.21
C ALA A 846 50.21 19.85 -39.13
N GLU A 847 50.03 20.17 -37.86
CA GLU A 847 50.57 19.41 -36.76
C GLU A 847 49.81 18.11 -36.51
N THR A 848 48.45 18.22 -36.46
CA THR A 848 47.59 17.09 -36.15
C THR A 848 47.22 16.24 -37.36
N ARG A 849 47.42 16.73 -38.58
CA ARG A 849 46.97 16.14 -39.85
C ARG A 849 45.45 15.97 -39.95
N TYR A 850 44.67 16.71 -39.17
CA TYR A 850 43.22 16.74 -39.22
C TYR A 850 42.78 17.82 -40.27
N GLY A 851 41.99 17.52 -41.21
CA GLY A 851 41.45 18.49 -42.15
C GLY A 851 40.20 19.22 -41.56
N TRP A 852 40.34 19.88 -40.41
CA TRP A 852 39.19 20.53 -39.77
C TRP A 852 38.67 21.73 -40.55
N SER A 853 37.36 21.96 -40.54
CA SER A 853 36.75 23.14 -41.09
C SER A 853 36.92 24.33 -40.12
N PRO A 854 36.87 25.59 -40.67
CA PRO A 854 36.92 26.80 -39.84
C PRO A 854 35.88 26.85 -38.72
N LYS A 855 34.67 26.34 -39.03
CA LYS A 855 33.57 26.27 -38.05
C LYS A 855 33.88 25.33 -36.89
N LYS A 856 34.42 24.15 -37.17
CA LYS A 856 34.80 23.17 -36.17
C LYS A 856 35.92 23.72 -35.30
N PHE A 857 36.96 24.25 -35.92
CA PHE A 857 38.09 24.87 -35.20
C PHE A 857 37.65 25.99 -34.27
N ALA A 858 36.79 26.90 -34.71
CA ALA A 858 36.27 28.00 -33.92
C ALA A 858 35.48 27.52 -32.68
N GLN A 859 34.73 26.44 -32.81
CA GLN A 859 34.00 25.82 -31.68
C GLN A 859 34.94 25.28 -30.61
N HIS A 860 35.96 24.55 -31.00
CA HIS A 860 36.94 23.98 -30.08
C HIS A 860 37.83 25.07 -29.46
N LEU A 861 38.23 26.06 -30.22
CA LEU A 861 38.97 27.22 -29.70
C LEU A 861 38.16 27.98 -28.61
N LYS A 862 36.90 28.21 -28.88
CA LYS A 862 36.03 28.87 -27.90
C LYS A 862 35.94 28.05 -26.60
N ALA A 863 35.67 26.75 -26.74
CA ALA A 863 35.60 25.85 -25.57
C ALA A 863 36.94 25.78 -24.77
N TYR A 864 38.07 25.79 -25.48
CA TYR A 864 39.38 25.83 -24.83
C TYR A 864 39.62 27.12 -24.07
N CYS A 865 39.32 28.28 -24.69
CA CYS A 865 39.50 29.59 -24.03
C CYS A 865 38.58 29.75 -22.79
N GLU A 866 37.42 29.10 -22.76
CA GLU A 866 36.53 29.07 -21.58
C GLU A 866 37.05 28.16 -20.45
N MET A 867 37.96 27.21 -20.80
CA MET A 867 38.50 26.21 -19.84
C MET A 867 39.91 26.57 -19.32
N ALA A 868 40.76 27.19 -20.13
CA ALA A 868 42.17 27.41 -19.86
C ALA A 868 42.40 28.48 -18.76
N PRO A 869 43.02 28.13 -17.60
CA PRO A 869 43.10 29.03 -16.44
C PRO A 869 43.97 30.28 -16.68
N HIS A 870 44.86 30.29 -17.67
CA HIS A 870 45.70 31.43 -18.05
C HIS A 870 45.05 32.35 -19.05
N ILE A 871 43.88 31.99 -19.60
CA ILE A 871 43.12 32.81 -20.56
C ILE A 871 41.94 33.48 -19.83
N HIS A 872 41.79 34.79 -20.00
CA HIS A 872 40.65 35.52 -19.45
C HIS A 872 39.43 35.36 -20.39
N CYS A 873 39.57 35.72 -21.68
CA CYS A 873 38.48 35.53 -22.62
C CYS A 873 38.95 35.52 -24.09
N LEU A 874 38.09 35.01 -24.97
CA LEU A 874 38.24 35.10 -26.44
C LEU A 874 37.47 36.30 -26.96
N ASN A 875 38.15 37.14 -27.75
CA ASN A 875 37.58 38.34 -28.41
C ASN A 875 36.89 39.27 -27.38
N PRO A 876 37.63 39.91 -26.48
CA PRO A 876 37.06 40.81 -25.45
C PRO A 876 36.33 42.00 -26.11
N ALA A 877 35.30 42.48 -25.45
CA ALA A 877 34.49 43.62 -25.91
C ALA A 877 35.34 44.88 -26.12
N SER A 878 36.38 45.04 -25.32
CA SER A 878 37.37 46.13 -25.42
C SER A 878 38.05 46.22 -26.79
N VAL A 879 38.37 45.08 -27.37
CA VAL A 879 39.03 44.95 -28.66
C VAL A 879 38.03 44.92 -29.83
N THR A 880 36.92 44.29 -29.63
CA THR A 880 35.93 44.11 -30.72
C THR A 880 34.97 45.29 -30.89
N GLY A 881 34.86 46.15 -29.90
CA GLY A 881 33.85 47.23 -29.84
C GLY A 881 32.43 46.73 -29.73
N LYS A 882 32.24 45.50 -29.27
CA LYS A 882 30.95 44.83 -29.06
C LYS A 882 30.46 44.98 -27.64
N LYS A 883 29.16 44.71 -27.38
CA LYS A 883 28.57 44.80 -26.04
C LYS A 883 28.87 43.62 -25.15
N LYS A 884 29.41 42.51 -25.68
CA LYS A 884 29.70 41.25 -24.97
C LYS A 884 31.00 40.62 -25.44
N ASP A 885 31.75 40.08 -24.50
CA ASP A 885 32.91 39.25 -24.79
C ASP A 885 32.49 37.97 -25.50
N GLY A 886 33.46 37.29 -26.17
CA GLY A 886 33.26 36.02 -26.85
C GLY A 886 32.61 36.05 -28.21
N GLU A 887 32.59 37.18 -28.86
CA GLU A 887 32.24 37.24 -30.29
C GLU A 887 33.13 36.29 -31.09
N ARG A 888 32.58 35.63 -32.11
CA ARG A 888 33.26 34.49 -32.77
C ARG A 888 34.55 34.91 -33.47
N TRP A 889 34.63 36.15 -33.99
CA TRP A 889 35.78 36.64 -34.80
C TRP A 889 35.78 38.16 -34.86
N ILE A 890 36.97 38.67 -35.12
CA ILE A 890 37.23 40.03 -35.49
C ILE A 890 37.39 40.10 -37.02
N LYS A 891 36.78 41.04 -37.73
CA LYS A 891 36.95 41.18 -39.14
C LYS A 891 37.86 42.35 -39.47
N ARG A 892 38.86 42.10 -40.30
CA ARG A 892 39.76 43.13 -40.82
C ARG A 892 39.78 43.07 -42.32
N GLU A 893 39.90 44.26 -42.97
CA GLU A 893 40.12 44.38 -44.45
C GLU A 893 41.58 44.08 -44.78
N GLU A 894 41.82 43.10 -45.62
CA GLU A 894 43.12 42.69 -46.07
C GLU A 894 43.11 42.44 -47.57
N GLY A 895 43.72 43.38 -48.39
CA GLY A 895 43.68 43.30 -49.82
C GLY A 895 42.26 43.56 -50.39
N SER A 896 41.75 42.60 -51.16
CA SER A 896 40.46 42.71 -51.83
C SER A 896 39.32 41.97 -51.04
N GLY A 897 39.59 41.54 -49.78
CA GLY A 897 38.62 40.79 -49.00
C GLY A 897 38.69 41.00 -47.50
N GLN A 898 37.64 40.56 -46.78
CA GLN A 898 37.60 40.52 -45.32
C GLN A 898 38.23 39.22 -44.79
N LYS A 899 39.18 39.36 -43.84
CA LYS A 899 39.79 38.23 -43.13
C LYS A 899 39.29 38.20 -41.68
N THR A 900 39.27 36.99 -41.11
CA THR A 900 38.82 36.72 -39.74
C THR A 900 40.02 36.62 -38.81
N TYR A 901 39.95 37.23 -37.66
CA TYR A 901 40.95 37.22 -36.59
C TYR A 901 40.34 36.84 -35.28
N TYR A 902 41.17 36.29 -34.38
CA TYR A 902 40.90 36.04 -32.96
C TYR A 902 41.81 36.90 -32.12
N TYR A 903 41.33 37.36 -30.96
CA TYR A 903 42.13 37.95 -29.94
C TYR A 903 41.90 37.13 -28.67
N ILE A 904 42.95 36.59 -28.05
CA ILE A 904 42.89 35.75 -26.87
C ILE A 904 43.58 36.51 -25.74
N GLU A 905 42.77 37.03 -24.81
CA GLU A 905 43.23 37.87 -23.70
C GLU A 905 43.74 36.99 -22.57
N SER A 906 44.96 37.26 -22.07
CA SER A 906 45.49 36.56 -20.92
C SER A 906 44.92 37.12 -19.60
N VAL A 907 44.95 36.32 -18.52
CA VAL A 907 44.57 36.76 -17.17
C VAL A 907 45.49 37.87 -16.66
N SER A 908 46.80 37.79 -16.99
CA SER A 908 47.76 38.81 -16.64
C SER A 908 47.49 40.17 -17.33
N GLN A 909 47.09 40.16 -18.62
CA GLN A 909 46.71 41.40 -19.34
C GLN A 909 45.44 42.05 -18.77
N HIS A 910 44.43 41.20 -18.43
CA HIS A 910 43.18 41.66 -17.85
C HIS A 910 43.39 42.31 -16.48
N ALA A 911 44.18 41.72 -15.61
CA ALA A 911 44.58 42.28 -14.32
C ALA A 911 45.33 43.63 -14.44
N ALA A 912 46.14 43.78 -15.52
CA ALA A 912 46.87 45.03 -15.77
C ALA A 912 45.93 46.13 -16.25
N THR A 913 44.87 45.79 -17.03
CA THR A 913 43.86 46.72 -17.53
C THR A 913 42.90 47.20 -16.43
N ASP A 914 42.53 46.33 -15.52
CA ASP A 914 41.65 46.67 -14.37
C ASP A 914 42.36 47.55 -13.30
N THR A 915 43.71 47.51 -13.26
CA THR A 915 44.52 48.33 -12.36
C THR A 915 44.89 49.70 -12.91
N ALA A 916 44.58 50.02 -14.18
CA ALA A 916 44.76 51.32 -14.77
C ALA A 916 43.74 52.33 -14.16
N PRO A 917 44.19 53.51 -13.65
CA PRO A 917 43.29 54.46 -13.01
C PRO A 917 42.27 54.98 -14.05
N HIS A 918 41.00 54.84 -13.77
CA HIS A 918 39.91 55.53 -14.47
C HIS A 918 40.14 57.03 -14.39
N VAL A 919 40.54 57.67 -15.47
CA VAL A 919 40.48 59.14 -15.62
C VAL A 919 39.00 59.47 -15.82
N GLU A 920 38.37 60.00 -14.77
CA GLU A 920 37.06 60.65 -14.88
C GLU A 920 37.16 61.82 -15.87
N GLU A 921 36.57 61.71 -17.04
CA GLU A 921 36.28 62.89 -17.89
C GLU A 921 35.22 63.72 -17.13
N GLN A 922 35.68 64.81 -16.57
CA GLN A 922 34.82 65.85 -16.02
C GLN A 922 33.95 66.42 -17.15
N ASP A 923 32.65 66.38 -16.96
CA ASP A 923 31.65 67.12 -17.73
C ASP A 923 32.01 68.58 -17.88
N ILE A 924 32.29 68.98 -19.13
CA ILE A 924 32.25 70.40 -19.51
C ILE A 924 30.85 70.66 -20.02
N ILE A 925 30.04 71.33 -19.23
CA ILE A 925 28.75 71.92 -19.58
C ILE A 925 29.05 73.13 -20.54
N PHE A 926 28.55 73.04 -21.77
CA PHE A 926 28.01 74.11 -22.54
C PHE A 926 26.79 73.64 -23.37
#